data_f7976ec4c6697b73ee9f9c5cc12260b7
#
_entry.id   f7976ec4c6697b73ee9f9c5cc12260b7
#
_cell.length_a   1.000
_cell.length_b   1.000
_cell.length_c   1.000
_cell.angle_alpha   90.00
_cell.angle_beta   90.00
_cell.angle_gamma   90.00
#
_symmetry.space_group_name_H-M   'P 1'
#
loop_
_entity.id
_entity.type
_entity.pdbx_description
1 polymer ?
#
loop_
_entity_poly.entity_id
_entity_poly.type
_entity_poly.pdbx_seq_one_letter_code
_entity_poly.pdbx_strand_id
1 'polypeptide(L)'
;RPGSRPAASRPGGHGVHLRLRPDGAGYLEASSPRFLYAFVTHLLRDLVNRELGELEAGRTFPVAFSWLRSTYDYFLNQEARIQKGLDREAYVRRLAESGFTHVEVNGLAFPRGIESGPPGEAYPMFYTYCPALDQFVESDLGKGLYPADYLSSNLSFLRTNAKLALKYGLEPGLLCFEPRNVPEAFFERYPMLRGARVDHPFRSFKPRYNMTIAHPLVREHYAQMVERLHQAVPELAFLSVWTNDSGAGFEHTQSLYVGRNGGAYLIREWKTQEDIAEAAGSNALRFLRTLRDAGRKTRPDFRVLTRMESFYGEHDVIWEGLEDGLEVETSCLATRGWEIPYDHPRYPGSRNYPAGSVYQQGLLPEEGKLAAELEERSSGAHFYMAAGPWLLFAPLVGVPYPSLTHRRLKLLWDGGVRRLAHMGGTHPPTMAPFNVNHEVLRAFQFDPGMTLEPFLRQVAGTWAGEDLADTLLRAWALVEDAIEAFPHVSALYSMYGFAWYRLWVRPLVPDIEAIPLEERAYYQDHMCTTPHNPNNVDLARDVLFQLATVQSAREAMERMDAHVWAPLDEAIALLSDVREEAASSLGEGNVVDDQLVRFRALRCWLTTQRSVAAWIAGVGGYMEATTDEERSRARTLVRNMVEEELENSRRLLELLDSGVAFMATTDQGETPLIYGENLRESLQRRMALMEAHRDDEPFIDPDYMERQAGSVGISPAS
;
A
#
# COMPACT_ATOMS: atom_id res chain seq x y z
N ARG A 1 17.73 8.73 -39.96
CA ARG A 1 18.85 9.70 -40.05
C ARG A 1 18.48 10.91 -39.22
N PRO A 2 19.34 11.45 -38.36
CA PRO A 2 19.05 12.66 -37.59
C PRO A 2 19.09 13.87 -38.54
N GLY A 3 17.93 14.46 -38.80
CA GLY A 3 17.83 15.74 -39.47
C GLY A 3 17.97 16.87 -38.46
N SER A 4 18.64 17.96 -38.86
CA SER A 4 18.86 19.16 -38.07
C SER A 4 17.55 19.77 -37.54
N ARG A 5 17.49 20.00 -36.26
CA ARG A 5 16.37 20.54 -35.51
C ARG A 5 16.15 22.04 -35.73
N PRO A 6 14.90 22.48 -35.80
CA PRO A 6 14.55 23.83 -35.34
C PRO A 6 14.35 23.77 -33.82
N ALA A 7 15.10 24.56 -33.09
CA ALA A 7 14.87 24.78 -31.66
C ALA A 7 13.55 25.54 -31.45
N ALA A 8 12.47 24.83 -31.21
CA ALA A 8 11.24 25.43 -30.71
C ALA A 8 11.36 25.65 -29.21
N SER A 9 11.19 26.87 -28.78
CA SER A 9 11.09 27.27 -27.36
C SER A 9 10.01 26.45 -26.66
N ARG A 10 10.41 25.61 -25.70
CA ARG A 10 9.50 24.79 -24.89
C ARG A 10 8.72 25.66 -23.90
N PRO A 11 7.39 25.58 -23.85
CA PRO A 11 6.68 25.96 -22.62
C PRO A 11 7.14 25.00 -21.51
N GLY A 12 7.31 25.48 -20.29
CA GLY A 12 7.95 24.79 -19.15
C GLY A 12 7.25 23.54 -18.61
N GLY A 13 6.78 22.61 -19.45
CA GLY A 13 6.15 21.35 -19.09
C GLY A 13 6.74 20.13 -19.82
N HIS A 14 6.62 18.95 -19.19
CA HIS A 14 6.96 17.68 -19.86
C HIS A 14 5.88 17.35 -20.89
N GLY A 15 6.29 16.80 -22.05
CA GLY A 15 5.37 16.42 -23.12
C GLY A 15 5.98 15.52 -24.16
N VAL A 16 5.10 15.00 -25.01
CA VAL A 16 5.44 14.22 -26.20
C VAL A 16 4.86 14.90 -27.42
N HIS A 17 5.69 15.22 -28.41
CA HIS A 17 5.28 15.82 -29.66
C HIS A 17 5.23 14.75 -30.75
N LEU A 18 4.07 14.62 -31.39
CA LEU A 18 3.83 13.69 -32.49
C LEU A 18 3.45 14.47 -33.75
N ARG A 19 4.06 14.13 -34.87
CA ARG A 19 3.65 14.58 -36.18
C ARG A 19 3.62 13.41 -37.16
N LEU A 20 2.48 13.18 -37.77
CA LEU A 20 2.29 12.18 -38.82
C LEU A 20 2.17 12.87 -40.18
N ARG A 21 2.53 12.16 -41.24
CA ARG A 21 2.33 12.57 -42.64
C ARG A 21 1.26 11.70 -43.28
N PRO A 22 0.65 12.17 -44.40
CA PRO A 22 -0.37 11.39 -45.10
C PRO A 22 0.12 10.00 -45.58
N ASP A 23 1.44 9.86 -45.79
CA ASP A 23 2.09 8.60 -46.18
C ASP A 23 2.33 7.63 -45.00
N GLY A 24 1.86 7.96 -43.81
CA GLY A 24 2.03 7.21 -42.56
C GLY A 24 3.42 7.37 -41.91
N ALA A 25 4.34 8.11 -42.56
CA ALA A 25 5.61 8.44 -41.95
C ALA A 25 5.41 9.57 -40.95
N GLY A 26 6.26 9.65 -39.90
CA GLY A 26 6.17 10.69 -38.90
C GLY A 26 7.39 10.72 -38.01
N TYR A 27 7.32 11.59 -36.98
CA TYR A 27 8.30 11.61 -35.93
C TYR A 27 7.62 11.78 -34.55
N LEU A 28 8.27 11.23 -33.58
CA LEU A 28 7.90 11.31 -32.19
C LEU A 28 9.07 11.89 -31.40
N GLU A 29 8.83 12.96 -30.67
CA GLU A 29 9.82 13.60 -29.80
C GLU A 29 9.25 13.72 -28.38
N ALA A 30 9.94 13.16 -27.39
CA ALA A 30 9.56 13.24 -25.99
C ALA A 30 10.56 14.09 -25.20
N SER A 31 10.07 14.81 -24.19
CA SER A 31 10.92 15.56 -23.26
C SER A 31 11.86 14.65 -22.44
N SER A 32 11.51 13.36 -22.32
CA SER A 32 12.36 12.31 -21.74
C SER A 32 12.09 10.97 -22.41
N PRO A 33 13.10 10.10 -22.58
CA PRO A 33 12.93 8.76 -23.15
C PRO A 33 11.92 7.88 -22.41
N ARG A 34 11.75 8.08 -21.09
CA ARG A 34 10.82 7.33 -20.25
C ARG A 34 9.34 7.47 -20.63
N PHE A 35 8.99 8.50 -21.41
CA PHE A 35 7.61 8.68 -21.86
C PHE A 35 7.32 7.96 -23.19
N LEU A 36 8.33 7.54 -23.92
CA LEU A 36 8.16 7.03 -25.27
C LEU A 36 7.35 5.74 -25.33
N TYR A 37 7.70 4.75 -24.50
CA TYR A 37 7.02 3.45 -24.50
C TYR A 37 5.54 3.58 -24.13
N ALA A 38 5.26 4.27 -23.03
CA ALA A 38 3.90 4.53 -22.56
C ALA A 38 3.07 5.31 -23.60
N PHE A 39 3.69 6.34 -24.22
CA PHE A 39 3.00 7.14 -25.24
C PHE A 39 2.69 6.34 -26.51
N VAL A 40 3.61 5.50 -26.97
CA VAL A 40 3.34 4.61 -28.12
C VAL A 40 2.18 3.67 -27.82
N THR A 41 2.11 3.13 -26.61
CA THR A 41 0.97 2.31 -26.19
C THR A 41 -0.34 3.12 -26.19
N HIS A 42 -0.31 4.33 -25.63
CA HIS A 42 -1.44 5.25 -25.68
C HIS A 42 -1.87 5.58 -27.12
N LEU A 43 -0.91 5.88 -28.00
CA LEU A 43 -1.17 6.14 -29.41
C LEU A 43 -1.88 4.98 -30.09
N LEU A 44 -1.38 3.76 -29.90
CA LEU A 44 -1.92 2.56 -30.53
C LEU A 44 -3.32 2.19 -30.02
N ARG A 45 -3.62 2.46 -28.78
CA ARG A 45 -4.92 2.10 -28.18
C ARG A 45 -6.00 3.17 -28.37
N ASP A 46 -5.63 4.44 -28.21
CA ASP A 46 -6.64 5.50 -28.07
C ASP A 46 -6.67 6.44 -29.27
N LEU A 47 -5.55 6.64 -29.97
CA LEU A 47 -5.45 7.64 -31.03
C LEU A 47 -5.62 7.07 -32.44
N VAL A 48 -5.35 5.79 -32.66
CA VAL A 48 -5.42 5.17 -34.00
C VAL A 48 -6.85 5.21 -34.56
N ASN A 49 -7.85 5.20 -33.69
CA ASN A 49 -9.26 5.27 -34.07
C ASN A 49 -9.83 6.71 -34.11
N ARG A 50 -9.01 7.73 -33.82
CA ARG A 50 -9.39 9.14 -33.88
C ARG A 50 -8.79 9.80 -35.14
N GLU A 51 -9.38 10.92 -35.55
CA GLU A 51 -9.04 11.62 -36.76
C GLU A 51 -7.53 11.89 -36.94
N LEU A 52 -6.89 11.13 -37.82
CA LEU A 52 -5.46 11.27 -38.14
C LEU A 52 -5.12 12.67 -38.70
N GLY A 53 -6.10 13.40 -39.27
CA GLY A 53 -5.90 14.71 -39.88
C GLY A 53 -5.35 15.77 -38.91
N GLU A 54 -5.71 15.74 -37.64
CA GLU A 54 -5.16 16.66 -36.64
C GLU A 54 -3.68 16.40 -36.33
N LEU A 55 -3.21 15.17 -36.54
CA LEU A 55 -1.84 14.78 -36.27
C LEU A 55 -0.87 15.21 -37.38
N GLU A 56 -1.37 15.56 -38.58
CA GLU A 56 -0.55 16.05 -39.69
C GLU A 56 0.02 17.46 -39.41
N ALA A 57 -0.71 18.28 -38.69
CA ALA A 57 -0.26 19.61 -38.21
C ALA A 57 0.83 19.51 -37.14
N GLY A 58 0.94 18.37 -36.48
CA GLY A 58 1.76 18.15 -35.30
C GLY A 58 1.04 18.54 -34.01
N ARG A 59 0.98 17.61 -33.06
CA ARG A 59 0.33 17.80 -31.76
C ARG A 59 1.29 17.49 -30.61
N THR A 60 1.25 18.33 -29.59
CA THR A 60 1.97 18.07 -28.32
C THR A 60 0.98 17.57 -27.28
N PHE A 61 1.28 16.41 -26.73
CA PHE A 61 0.55 15.81 -25.64
C PHE A 61 1.28 16.12 -24.33
N PRO A 62 0.61 16.73 -23.33
CA PRO A 62 1.22 16.93 -22.03
C PRO A 62 1.46 15.60 -21.33
N VAL A 63 2.45 15.55 -20.46
CA VAL A 63 2.62 14.45 -19.51
C VAL A 63 2.09 14.94 -18.17
N ALA A 64 1.05 14.29 -17.64
CA ALA A 64 0.40 14.69 -16.42
C ALA A 64 1.36 14.64 -15.23
N PHE A 65 2.02 13.52 -15.04
CA PHE A 65 2.95 13.30 -13.95
C PHE A 65 4.34 13.01 -14.51
N SER A 66 5.26 13.96 -14.32
CA SER A 66 6.66 13.80 -14.78
C SER A 66 7.40 12.73 -13.97
N TRP A 67 6.90 12.43 -12.78
CA TRP A 67 7.32 11.34 -11.92
C TRP A 67 6.06 10.60 -11.44
N LEU A 68 5.77 9.48 -12.05
CA LEU A 68 4.72 8.55 -11.63
C LEU A 68 5.39 7.25 -11.21
N ARG A 69 5.38 6.95 -9.93
CA ARG A 69 6.05 5.82 -9.33
C ARG A 69 5.05 4.82 -8.77
N SER A 70 5.21 3.53 -9.11
CA SER A 70 4.61 2.46 -8.32
C SER A 70 5.43 2.30 -7.05
N THR A 71 4.82 2.52 -5.90
CA THR A 71 5.47 2.42 -4.59
C THR A 71 4.80 1.37 -3.74
N TYR A 72 5.57 0.74 -2.88
CA TYR A 72 5.10 -0.32 -2.00
C TYR A 72 4.45 -1.47 -2.77
N ASP A 73 5.09 -1.82 -3.87
CA ASP A 73 4.59 -2.81 -4.81
C ASP A 73 5.00 -4.21 -4.38
N TYR A 74 4.10 -4.95 -3.78
CA TYR A 74 4.43 -6.27 -3.27
C TYR A 74 4.66 -7.32 -4.37
N PHE A 75 4.26 -7.09 -5.62
CA PHE A 75 4.60 -8.00 -6.73
C PHE A 75 6.06 -7.90 -7.16
N LEU A 76 6.71 -6.77 -6.91
CA LEU A 76 8.14 -6.58 -7.16
C LEU A 76 8.98 -6.73 -5.89
N ASN A 77 8.39 -6.47 -4.72
CA ASN A 77 9.11 -6.51 -3.45
C ASN A 77 9.17 -7.91 -2.84
N GLN A 78 8.23 -8.79 -3.15
CA GLN A 78 8.13 -10.13 -2.55
C GLN A 78 8.29 -11.26 -3.54
N GLU A 79 9.00 -11.06 -4.52
CA GLU A 79 9.39 -11.94 -5.60
C GLU A 79 8.75 -13.35 -5.65
N ALA A 80 9.55 -14.37 -5.43
CA ALA A 80 9.24 -15.77 -5.77
C ALA A 80 8.12 -16.41 -4.93
N ARG A 81 7.58 -15.72 -3.94
CA ARG A 81 6.59 -16.24 -3.00
C ARG A 81 5.20 -15.67 -3.17
N ILE A 82 5.09 -14.71 -4.05
CA ILE A 82 3.81 -14.25 -4.54
C ILE A 82 3.45 -15.12 -5.72
N GLN A 83 2.36 -15.79 -5.62
CA GLN A 83 1.66 -16.52 -6.66
C GLN A 83 2.52 -17.25 -7.70
N LYS A 84 2.43 -18.55 -7.73
CA LYS A 84 3.03 -19.38 -8.78
C LYS A 84 2.64 -18.87 -10.17
N GLY A 85 3.63 -18.70 -11.04
CA GLY A 85 3.40 -18.29 -12.42
C GLY A 85 3.30 -16.79 -12.65
N LEU A 86 3.73 -15.95 -11.69
CA LEU A 86 3.86 -14.51 -11.93
C LEU A 86 4.88 -14.26 -13.07
N ASP A 87 4.39 -13.77 -14.20
CA ASP A 87 5.23 -13.25 -15.28
C ASP A 87 5.66 -11.82 -14.92
N ARG A 88 6.84 -11.71 -14.34
CA ARG A 88 7.42 -10.44 -13.91
C ARG A 88 7.67 -9.49 -15.07
N GLU A 89 8.09 -10.01 -16.22
CA GLU A 89 8.31 -9.18 -17.39
C GLU A 89 6.99 -8.58 -17.91
N ALA A 90 5.95 -9.39 -18.00
CA ALA A 90 4.62 -8.92 -18.37
C ALA A 90 4.10 -7.87 -17.34
N TYR A 91 4.41 -8.05 -16.07
CA TYR A 91 4.02 -7.08 -15.05
C TYR A 91 4.76 -5.74 -15.18
N VAL A 92 6.08 -5.75 -15.30
CA VAL A 92 6.88 -4.52 -15.49
C VAL A 92 6.48 -3.81 -16.79
N ARG A 93 6.23 -4.56 -17.87
CA ARG A 93 5.68 -4.02 -19.10
C ARG A 93 4.33 -3.36 -18.88
N ARG A 94 3.42 -3.99 -18.10
CA ARG A 94 2.11 -3.42 -17.76
C ARG A 94 2.24 -2.09 -17.02
N LEU A 95 3.17 -1.97 -16.07
CA LEU A 95 3.45 -0.71 -15.40
C LEU A 95 3.86 0.37 -16.42
N ALA A 96 4.79 0.07 -17.30
CA ALA A 96 5.20 1.01 -18.34
C ALA A 96 4.04 1.39 -19.27
N GLU A 97 3.23 0.42 -19.71
CA GLU A 97 2.02 0.64 -20.53
C GLU A 97 0.99 1.51 -19.82
N SER A 98 0.90 1.42 -18.50
CA SER A 98 -0.01 2.23 -17.67
C SER A 98 0.48 3.67 -17.41
N GLY A 99 1.62 4.04 -17.99
CA GLY A 99 2.16 5.40 -17.91
C GLY A 99 3.10 5.66 -16.74
N PHE A 100 3.46 4.62 -15.96
CA PHE A 100 4.49 4.76 -14.94
C PHE A 100 5.83 5.16 -15.54
N THR A 101 6.60 5.93 -14.80
CA THR A 101 7.91 6.46 -15.19
C THR A 101 9.03 5.93 -14.31
N HIS A 102 8.71 5.55 -13.08
CA HIS A 102 9.63 5.07 -12.08
C HIS A 102 9.05 3.83 -11.39
N VAL A 103 9.92 2.94 -10.94
CA VAL A 103 9.52 1.70 -10.27
C VAL A 103 10.53 1.29 -9.21
N GLU A 104 10.05 0.81 -8.08
CA GLU A 104 10.85 0.21 -7.03
C GLU A 104 11.14 -1.25 -7.37
N VAL A 105 12.42 -1.61 -7.50
CA VAL A 105 12.85 -2.93 -8.01
C VAL A 105 13.54 -3.81 -6.97
N ASN A 106 13.33 -3.52 -5.71
CA ASN A 106 14.08 -4.03 -4.57
C ASN A 106 13.56 -5.34 -3.95
N GLY A 107 12.94 -6.20 -4.72
CA GLY A 107 12.56 -7.52 -4.22
C GLY A 107 13.76 -8.37 -3.82
N LEU A 108 13.56 -9.27 -2.86
CA LEU A 108 14.57 -10.24 -2.43
C LEU A 108 14.41 -11.56 -3.19
N ALA A 109 15.50 -12.19 -3.55
CA ALA A 109 15.50 -13.48 -4.23
C ALA A 109 14.83 -14.57 -3.36
N PHE A 110 15.11 -14.56 -2.06
CA PHE A 110 14.41 -15.36 -1.05
C PHE A 110 14.66 -14.78 0.35
N PRO A 111 13.74 -14.95 1.30
CA PRO A 111 13.97 -14.56 2.67
C PRO A 111 14.88 -15.56 3.35
N ARG A 112 15.65 -15.09 4.32
CA ARG A 112 16.52 -15.89 5.15
C ARG A 112 16.51 -15.37 6.57
N GLY A 113 16.47 -16.27 7.53
CA GLY A 113 16.73 -15.95 8.93
C GLY A 113 18.19 -15.55 9.12
N ILE A 114 18.42 -14.45 9.81
CA ILE A 114 19.77 -13.90 10.09
C ILE A 114 20.27 -14.23 11.49
N GLU A 115 19.37 -14.52 12.40
CA GLU A 115 19.67 -14.98 13.75
C GLU A 115 18.59 -15.95 14.23
N SER A 116 18.90 -16.73 15.26
CA SER A 116 17.91 -17.58 15.91
C SER A 116 17.02 -16.73 16.82
N GLY A 117 15.72 -16.91 16.70
CA GLY A 117 14.72 -16.30 17.56
C GLY A 117 13.66 -17.30 17.99
N PRO A 118 12.84 -16.97 18.98
CA PRO A 118 11.70 -17.78 19.34
C PRO A 118 10.73 -17.92 18.15
N PRO A 119 9.96 -19.02 18.08
CA PRO A 119 8.93 -19.15 17.06
C PRO A 119 7.99 -17.94 17.05
N GLY A 120 7.67 -17.44 15.86
CA GLY A 120 6.78 -16.30 15.67
C GLY A 120 7.41 -14.92 15.86
N GLU A 121 8.69 -14.79 16.20
CA GLU A 121 9.36 -13.48 16.17
C GLU A 121 9.74 -13.11 14.72
N ALA A 122 9.30 -11.95 14.27
CA ALA A 122 9.52 -11.51 12.89
C ALA A 122 10.95 -10.99 12.62
N TYR A 123 11.63 -10.44 13.62
CA TYR A 123 12.92 -9.78 13.45
C TYR A 123 14.11 -10.67 13.12
N PRO A 124 14.16 -11.95 13.49
CA PRO A 124 15.17 -12.87 12.99
C PRO A 124 15.12 -13.07 11.48
N MET A 125 13.95 -12.81 10.87
CA MET A 125 13.74 -12.82 9.43
C MET A 125 13.77 -11.40 8.90
N PHE A 126 14.26 -11.22 7.67
CA PHE A 126 14.15 -9.93 7.01
C PHE A 126 12.73 -9.68 6.51
N TYR A 127 12.32 -8.42 6.57
CA TYR A 127 11.11 -7.97 5.92
C TYR A 127 11.27 -8.06 4.40
N THR A 128 10.32 -8.68 3.76
CA THR A 128 10.39 -8.96 2.33
C THR A 128 9.74 -7.88 1.48
N TYR A 129 8.86 -7.08 2.06
CA TYR A 129 8.14 -6.03 1.33
C TYR A 129 8.88 -4.68 1.29
N CYS A 130 9.75 -4.39 2.24
CA CYS A 130 10.65 -3.23 2.24
C CYS A 130 12.01 -3.64 2.78
N PRO A 131 12.93 -4.06 1.91
CA PRO A 131 14.26 -4.48 2.32
C PRO A 131 15.13 -3.30 2.78
N ALA A 132 16.29 -3.63 3.32
CA ALA A 132 17.34 -2.70 3.71
C ALA A 132 18.57 -2.84 2.79
N LEU A 133 19.41 -1.83 2.75
CA LEU A 133 20.60 -1.79 1.88
C LEU A 133 21.59 -2.92 2.17
N ASP A 134 21.73 -3.30 3.45
CA ASP A 134 22.61 -4.37 3.90
C ASP A 134 22.17 -5.78 3.48
N GLN A 135 20.98 -5.92 2.89
CA GLN A 135 20.51 -7.17 2.28
C GLN A 135 21.04 -7.40 0.86
N PHE A 136 21.64 -6.40 0.25
CA PHE A 136 22.19 -6.47 -1.11
C PHE A 136 23.71 -6.40 -1.15
N VAL A 137 24.30 -5.60 -0.28
CA VAL A 137 25.75 -5.33 -0.24
C VAL A 137 26.21 -5.18 1.21
N GLU A 138 27.47 -5.44 1.45
CA GLU A 138 28.10 -5.18 2.74
C GLU A 138 29.06 -3.98 2.67
N SER A 139 29.30 -3.30 3.79
CA SER A 139 30.37 -2.34 3.98
C SER A 139 31.57 -3.00 4.67
N ASP A 140 32.66 -2.27 4.84
CA ASP A 140 33.79 -2.76 5.62
C ASP A 140 33.44 -2.96 7.10
N LEU A 141 32.61 -2.07 7.66
CA LEU A 141 32.08 -2.17 9.03
C LEU A 141 31.14 -3.37 9.21
N GLY A 142 30.27 -3.61 8.23
CA GLY A 142 29.28 -4.71 8.24
C GLY A 142 29.79 -6.02 7.66
N LYS A 143 31.08 -6.14 7.37
CA LYS A 143 31.64 -7.32 6.72
C LYS A 143 31.36 -8.61 7.48
N GLY A 144 30.79 -9.58 6.78
CA GLY A 144 30.46 -10.89 7.33
C GLY A 144 29.27 -10.89 8.26
N LEU A 145 28.47 -9.82 8.32
CA LEU A 145 27.24 -9.79 9.09
C LEU A 145 26.17 -10.70 8.49
N TYR A 146 26.12 -10.78 7.17
CA TYR A 146 25.22 -11.63 6.42
C TYR A 146 25.96 -12.65 5.54
N PRO A 147 25.35 -13.79 5.23
CA PRO A 147 25.96 -14.78 4.33
C PRO A 147 26.19 -14.23 2.92
N ALA A 148 27.36 -14.50 2.35
CA ALA A 148 27.74 -13.99 1.04
C ALA A 148 26.84 -14.51 -0.11
N ASP A 149 26.36 -15.74 -0.02
CA ASP A 149 25.41 -16.33 -0.98
C ASP A 149 24.05 -15.61 -0.95
N TYR A 150 23.60 -15.20 0.24
CA TYR A 150 22.39 -14.40 0.42
C TYR A 150 22.53 -13.04 -0.27
N LEU A 151 23.57 -12.28 0.04
CA LEU A 151 23.82 -10.97 -0.57
C LEU A 151 23.94 -11.06 -2.09
N SER A 152 24.71 -12.04 -2.59
CA SER A 152 24.94 -12.20 -4.03
C SER A 152 23.66 -12.57 -4.78
N SER A 153 22.81 -13.40 -4.19
CA SER A 153 21.51 -13.78 -4.78
C SER A 153 20.57 -12.58 -4.86
N ASN A 154 20.44 -11.82 -3.77
CA ASN A 154 19.61 -10.61 -3.74
C ASN A 154 20.11 -9.54 -4.73
N LEU A 155 21.44 -9.32 -4.80
CA LEU A 155 22.04 -8.38 -5.73
C LEU A 155 21.85 -8.80 -7.18
N SER A 156 21.97 -10.09 -7.48
CA SER A 156 21.70 -10.64 -8.83
C SER A 156 20.26 -10.41 -9.25
N PHE A 157 19.34 -10.64 -8.30
CA PHE A 157 17.91 -10.43 -8.51
C PHE A 157 17.59 -8.94 -8.76
N LEU A 158 18.14 -8.04 -7.94
CA LEU A 158 18.02 -6.60 -8.12
C LEU A 158 18.51 -6.13 -9.50
N ARG A 159 19.67 -6.62 -9.95
CA ARG A 159 20.20 -6.33 -11.30
C ARG A 159 19.24 -6.76 -12.39
N THR A 160 18.63 -7.92 -12.25
CA THR A 160 17.67 -8.43 -13.22
C THR A 160 16.43 -7.52 -13.29
N ASN A 161 15.89 -7.13 -12.15
CA ASN A 161 14.74 -6.24 -12.07
C ASN A 161 15.06 -4.84 -12.63
N ALA A 162 16.23 -4.27 -12.31
CA ALA A 162 16.65 -2.96 -12.83
C ALA A 162 16.78 -2.97 -14.37
N LYS A 163 17.41 -4.00 -14.94
CA LYS A 163 17.49 -4.16 -16.40
C LYS A 163 16.14 -4.32 -17.07
N LEU A 164 15.23 -5.04 -16.40
CA LEU A 164 13.87 -5.22 -16.89
C LEU A 164 13.09 -3.91 -16.88
N ALA A 165 13.21 -3.11 -15.83
CA ALA A 165 12.62 -1.78 -15.77
C ALA A 165 13.10 -0.89 -16.93
N LEU A 166 14.41 -0.81 -17.14
CA LEU A 166 15.00 -0.03 -18.24
C LEU A 166 14.59 -0.50 -19.61
N LYS A 167 14.39 -1.82 -19.81
CA LYS A 167 13.92 -2.38 -21.09
C LYS A 167 12.63 -1.71 -21.56
N TYR A 168 11.76 -1.34 -20.61
CA TYR A 168 10.47 -0.70 -20.89
C TYR A 168 10.47 0.81 -20.59
N GLY A 169 11.63 1.41 -20.38
CA GLY A 169 11.79 2.85 -20.18
C GLY A 169 11.46 3.36 -18.78
N LEU A 170 11.31 2.45 -17.80
CA LEU A 170 11.13 2.82 -16.40
C LEU A 170 12.48 3.10 -15.72
N GLU A 171 12.53 4.15 -14.89
CA GLU A 171 13.68 4.46 -14.04
C GLU A 171 13.62 3.59 -12.78
N PRO A 172 14.59 2.67 -12.57
CA PRO A 172 14.60 1.82 -11.39
C PRO A 172 15.08 2.57 -10.15
N GLY A 173 14.51 2.25 -9.01
CA GLY A 173 14.96 2.72 -7.71
C GLY A 173 14.65 1.71 -6.62
N LEU A 174 14.91 2.10 -5.38
CA LEU A 174 14.71 1.27 -4.20
C LEU A 174 13.77 1.95 -3.22
N LEU A 175 13.00 1.14 -2.51
CA LEU A 175 12.36 1.49 -1.25
C LEU A 175 13.00 0.66 -0.14
N CYS A 176 13.65 1.31 0.82
CA CYS A 176 14.29 0.63 1.94
C CYS A 176 13.82 1.19 3.27
N PHE A 177 13.75 0.32 4.26
CA PHE A 177 13.62 0.74 5.65
C PHE A 177 14.99 1.04 6.22
N GLU A 178 15.26 2.33 6.50
CA GLU A 178 16.56 2.77 6.97
C GLU A 178 16.47 3.90 8.03
N PRO A 179 17.40 4.00 8.96
CA PRO A 179 18.40 2.98 9.32
C PRO A 179 17.73 1.80 10.04
N ARG A 180 17.99 0.59 9.56
CA ARG A 180 17.35 -0.63 10.05
C ARG A 180 18.09 -1.24 11.24
N ASN A 181 17.38 -2.05 12.03
CA ASN A 181 18.01 -2.85 13.06
C ASN A 181 19.02 -3.84 12.47
N VAL A 182 20.09 -4.05 13.19
CA VAL A 182 21.13 -5.05 12.87
C VAL A 182 21.17 -6.15 13.91
N PRO A 183 21.69 -7.35 13.58
CA PRO A 183 21.85 -8.44 14.53
C PRO A 183 22.62 -8.02 15.78
N GLU A 184 22.25 -8.53 16.94
CA GLU A 184 22.87 -8.18 18.22
C GLU A 184 24.38 -8.49 18.26
N ALA A 185 24.83 -9.53 17.55
CA ALA A 185 26.25 -9.86 17.40
C ALA A 185 27.11 -8.71 16.84
N PHE A 186 26.52 -7.77 16.10
CA PHE A 186 27.21 -6.56 15.68
C PHE A 186 27.59 -5.69 16.88
N PHE A 187 26.67 -5.51 17.82
CA PHE A 187 26.89 -4.66 19.00
C PHE A 187 27.78 -5.31 20.06
N GLU A 188 27.98 -6.63 20.02
CA GLU A 188 29.01 -7.29 20.81
C GLU A 188 30.42 -6.84 20.38
N ARG A 189 30.60 -6.57 19.07
CA ARG A 189 31.85 -6.05 18.52
C ARG A 189 31.98 -4.53 18.64
N TYR A 190 30.87 -3.81 18.45
CA TYR A 190 30.83 -2.35 18.35
C TYR A 190 29.76 -1.74 19.25
N PRO A 191 29.87 -1.89 20.58
CA PRO A 191 28.82 -1.45 21.51
C PRO A 191 28.57 0.06 21.46
N MET A 192 29.58 0.87 21.10
CA MET A 192 29.47 2.32 20.97
C MET A 192 28.61 2.76 19.76
N LEU A 193 28.35 1.87 18.84
CA LEU A 193 27.56 2.18 17.64
C LEU A 193 26.07 1.85 17.78
N ARG A 194 25.64 1.37 18.97
CA ARG A 194 24.24 1.09 19.25
C ARG A 194 23.44 2.38 19.22
N GLY A 195 22.43 2.42 18.37
CA GLY A 195 21.56 3.58 18.15
C GLY A 195 20.20 3.45 18.81
N ALA A 196 19.17 3.86 18.10
CA ALA A 196 17.79 3.83 18.57
C ALA A 196 17.23 2.41 18.68
N ARG A 197 16.33 2.22 19.64
CA ARG A 197 15.47 1.04 19.65
C ARG A 197 14.39 1.20 18.59
N VAL A 198 14.28 0.25 17.67
CA VAL A 198 13.45 0.36 16.46
C VAL A 198 12.51 -0.83 16.24
N ASP A 199 12.40 -1.73 17.22
CA ASP A 199 11.51 -2.87 17.10
C ASP A 199 10.03 -2.49 17.21
N HIS A 200 9.21 -3.21 16.47
CA HIS A 200 7.76 -3.11 16.58
C HIS A 200 7.28 -3.88 17.83
N PRO A 201 6.47 -3.27 18.71
CA PRO A 201 6.08 -3.89 19.97
C PRO A 201 5.31 -5.20 19.80
N PHE A 202 4.60 -5.39 18.69
CA PHE A 202 3.81 -6.59 18.41
C PHE A 202 4.56 -7.69 17.63
N ARG A 203 5.82 -7.44 17.23
CA ARG A 203 6.60 -8.34 16.39
C ARG A 203 7.92 -8.75 16.98
N SER A 204 8.25 -8.24 18.16
CA SER A 204 9.55 -8.46 18.80
C SER A 204 9.39 -8.96 20.22
N PHE A 205 10.16 -9.99 20.58
CA PHE A 205 10.26 -10.49 21.95
C PHE A 205 11.29 -9.73 22.78
N LYS A 206 12.23 -9.11 22.11
CA LYS A 206 13.32 -8.37 22.75
C LYS A 206 13.57 -7.06 22.00
N PRO A 207 14.18 -6.06 22.69
CA PRO A 207 14.58 -4.83 22.04
C PRO A 207 15.51 -5.08 20.84
N ARG A 208 15.27 -4.38 19.74
CA ARG A 208 16.09 -4.37 18.54
C ARG A 208 16.61 -2.96 18.29
N TYR A 209 17.85 -2.86 17.89
CA TYR A 209 18.52 -1.58 17.74
C TYR A 209 19.13 -1.42 16.37
N ASN A 210 19.10 -0.18 15.87
CA ASN A 210 19.88 0.20 14.69
C ASN A 210 21.29 0.66 15.09
N MET A 211 22.11 0.97 14.10
CA MET A 211 23.36 1.70 14.30
C MET A 211 23.06 3.20 14.42
N THR A 212 23.75 3.89 15.35
CA THR A 212 23.55 5.34 15.50
C THR A 212 24.11 6.14 14.33
N ILE A 213 23.24 6.81 13.59
CA ILE A 213 23.61 7.66 12.45
C ILE A 213 24.37 8.93 12.86
N ALA A 214 24.35 9.28 14.13
CA ALA A 214 25.15 10.37 14.67
C ALA A 214 26.66 10.08 14.56
N HIS A 215 27.06 8.80 14.54
CA HIS A 215 28.46 8.40 14.49
C HIS A 215 29.04 8.44 13.06
N PRO A 216 30.23 9.06 12.82
CA PRO A 216 30.79 9.14 11.48
C PRO A 216 31.03 7.79 10.80
N LEU A 217 31.50 6.78 11.54
CA LEU A 217 31.72 5.43 10.99
C LEU A 217 30.42 4.79 10.48
N VAL A 218 29.29 5.09 11.10
CA VAL A 218 27.99 4.58 10.63
C VAL A 218 27.58 5.28 9.33
N ARG A 219 27.80 6.58 9.23
CA ARG A 219 27.56 7.28 7.95
C ARG A 219 28.46 6.79 6.84
N GLU A 220 29.76 6.53 7.15
CA GLU A 220 30.69 5.92 6.20
C GLU A 220 30.23 4.52 5.77
N HIS A 221 29.75 3.70 6.70
CA HIS A 221 29.13 2.40 6.41
C HIS A 221 28.02 2.53 5.37
N TYR A 222 27.09 3.46 5.55
CA TYR A 222 25.99 3.69 4.61
C TYR A 222 26.48 4.26 3.27
N ALA A 223 27.45 5.15 3.27
CA ALA A 223 28.06 5.65 2.05
C ALA A 223 28.68 4.52 1.22
N GLN A 224 29.47 3.64 1.87
CA GLN A 224 30.07 2.49 1.21
C GLN A 224 29.02 1.53 0.63
N MET A 225 27.94 1.28 1.35
CA MET A 225 26.85 0.43 0.84
C MET A 225 26.22 1.02 -0.43
N VAL A 226 25.89 2.31 -0.42
CA VAL A 226 25.30 2.98 -1.60
C VAL A 226 26.30 2.99 -2.77
N GLU A 227 27.57 3.27 -2.54
CA GLU A 227 28.61 3.24 -3.57
C GLU A 227 28.78 1.86 -4.18
N ARG A 228 28.88 0.80 -3.36
CA ARG A 228 28.98 -0.59 -3.83
C ARG A 228 27.74 -1.04 -4.56
N LEU A 229 26.57 -0.61 -4.09
CA LEU A 229 25.30 -0.89 -4.77
C LEU A 229 25.28 -0.25 -6.15
N HIS A 230 25.70 1.03 -6.29
CA HIS A 230 25.76 1.70 -7.60
C HIS A 230 26.88 1.16 -8.51
N GLN A 231 28.00 0.67 -7.96
CA GLN A 231 29.00 -0.06 -8.75
C GLN A 231 28.40 -1.35 -9.36
N ALA A 232 27.51 -1.99 -8.62
CA ALA A 232 26.88 -3.22 -9.05
C ALA A 232 25.63 -3.01 -9.93
N VAL A 233 24.86 -1.93 -9.69
CA VAL A 233 23.59 -1.58 -10.34
C VAL A 233 23.59 -0.07 -10.61
N PRO A 234 24.39 0.42 -11.59
CA PRO A 234 24.55 1.86 -11.85
C PRO A 234 23.26 2.53 -12.36
N GLU A 235 22.29 1.73 -12.74
CA GLU A 235 21.00 2.18 -13.27
C GLU A 235 20.07 2.78 -12.20
N LEU A 236 20.31 2.52 -10.92
CA LEU A 236 19.43 3.01 -9.84
C LEU A 236 19.38 4.54 -9.81
N ALA A 237 18.17 5.08 -9.94
CA ALA A 237 17.90 6.50 -10.06
C ALA A 237 17.56 7.18 -8.72
N PHE A 238 17.01 6.41 -7.80
CA PHE A 238 16.55 6.94 -6.52
C PHE A 238 16.56 5.89 -5.40
N LEU A 239 16.56 6.38 -4.17
CA LEU A 239 16.33 5.62 -2.95
C LEU A 239 15.23 6.30 -2.14
N SER A 240 14.13 5.62 -1.95
CA SER A 240 13.09 6.02 -0.99
C SER A 240 13.40 5.41 0.37
N VAL A 241 13.50 6.25 1.38
CA VAL A 241 13.84 5.86 2.75
C VAL A 241 12.58 5.94 3.62
N TRP A 242 12.13 4.79 4.09
CA TRP A 242 11.14 4.71 5.14
C TRP A 242 11.82 4.54 6.48
N THR A 243 11.42 5.34 7.43
CA THR A 243 11.97 5.33 8.78
C THR A 243 10.85 5.33 9.82
N ASN A 244 11.22 5.04 11.06
CA ASN A 244 10.29 4.94 12.20
C ASN A 244 9.13 3.96 12.02
N ASP A 245 9.38 2.92 11.22
CA ASP A 245 8.47 1.82 10.96
C ASP A 245 9.25 0.51 10.91
N SER A 246 8.61 -0.57 11.34
CA SER A 246 8.99 -1.98 11.13
C SER A 246 10.49 -2.29 11.24
N GLY A 247 11.15 -1.83 12.28
CA GLY A 247 12.55 -2.14 12.54
C GLY A 247 13.56 -1.11 12.01
N ALA A 248 13.10 0.03 11.52
CA ALA A 248 13.94 1.17 11.16
C ALA A 248 13.55 2.43 11.94
N GLY A 249 14.48 3.34 12.16
CA GLY A 249 14.21 4.59 12.84
C GLY A 249 15.44 5.40 13.18
N PHE A 250 15.22 6.65 13.54
CA PHE A 250 16.26 7.59 14.00
C PHE A 250 16.22 7.74 15.52
N GLU A 251 17.33 8.14 16.08
CA GLU A 251 17.39 8.54 17.47
C GLU A 251 16.45 9.70 17.72
N HIS A 252 15.68 9.58 18.80
CA HIS A 252 14.71 10.55 19.31
C HIS A 252 13.48 10.82 18.48
N THR A 253 13.40 10.48 17.22
CA THR A 253 12.16 10.62 16.47
C THR A 253 11.06 9.78 17.10
N GLN A 254 9.90 10.37 17.35
CA GLN A 254 8.74 9.60 17.76
C GLN A 254 8.39 8.61 16.67
N SER A 255 8.28 7.35 17.04
CA SER A 255 7.83 6.31 16.14
C SER A 255 6.31 6.29 16.10
N LEU A 256 5.74 5.74 15.02
CA LEU A 256 4.34 5.30 14.99
C LEU A 256 4.02 4.33 16.15
N TYR A 257 5.04 3.72 16.71
CA TYR A 257 4.96 2.76 17.79
C TYR A 257 5.55 3.35 19.07
N VAL A 258 4.71 3.57 20.05
CA VAL A 258 5.03 4.28 21.30
C VAL A 258 6.28 3.73 22.00
N GLY A 259 7.09 4.62 22.50
CA GLY A 259 8.16 4.32 23.47
C GLY A 259 9.49 3.86 22.89
N ARG A 260 9.77 4.12 21.62
CA ARG A 260 10.89 3.53 20.94
C ARG A 260 12.16 4.30 20.90
N ASN A 261 12.14 5.60 20.88
CA ASN A 261 13.22 6.37 20.26
C ASN A 261 14.07 7.17 21.21
N GLY A 262 14.33 6.68 22.36
CA GLY A 262 15.29 7.27 23.24
C GLY A 262 16.72 6.79 22.94
N GLY A 263 17.32 7.19 21.84
CA GLY A 263 18.74 6.94 21.62
C GLY A 263 19.58 7.57 22.70
N ALA A 264 20.40 6.78 23.37
CA ALA A 264 21.22 7.22 24.52
C ALA A 264 22.12 8.43 24.21
N TYR A 265 22.39 8.69 22.94
CA TYR A 265 23.23 9.79 22.52
C TYR A 265 22.58 11.16 22.50
N LEU A 266 21.29 11.23 22.33
CA LEU A 266 20.58 12.49 22.26
C LEU A 266 19.91 12.87 23.58
N ILE A 267 19.58 11.88 24.39
CA ILE A 267 19.06 12.11 25.72
C ILE A 267 20.21 12.43 26.65
N ARG A 268 20.39 13.71 26.87
CA ARG A 268 21.31 14.24 27.87
C ARG A 268 20.52 14.97 28.92
N GLU A 269 20.95 14.87 30.16
CA GLU A 269 20.50 15.76 31.21
C GLU A 269 20.64 17.20 30.70
N TRP A 270 19.68 18.02 31.02
CA TRP A 270 19.68 19.45 30.68
C TRP A 270 19.32 19.82 29.21
N LYS A 271 18.92 18.87 28.40
CA LYS A 271 18.41 19.15 27.05
C LYS A 271 16.92 19.39 27.09
N THR A 272 16.46 20.41 26.36
CA THR A 272 15.04 20.56 26.06
C THR A 272 14.62 19.58 24.95
N GLN A 273 13.31 19.39 24.76
CA GLN A 273 12.82 18.57 23.65
C GLN A 273 13.17 19.18 22.30
N GLU A 274 13.17 20.51 22.22
CA GLU A 274 13.55 21.27 21.03
C GLU A 274 15.04 21.07 20.69
N ASP A 275 15.94 21.17 21.67
CA ASP A 275 17.36 20.91 21.49
C ASP A 275 17.63 19.48 20.97
N ILE A 276 16.88 18.51 21.48
CA ILE A 276 17.02 17.11 21.10
C ILE A 276 16.47 16.91 19.67
N ALA A 277 15.33 17.49 19.34
CA ALA A 277 14.70 17.42 18.04
C ALA A 277 15.59 18.07 16.97
N GLU A 278 16.20 19.24 17.25
CA GLU A 278 17.14 19.89 16.37
C GLU A 278 18.38 19.03 16.11
N ALA A 279 18.96 18.45 17.16
CA ALA A 279 20.10 17.55 17.02
C ALA A 279 19.77 16.29 16.23
N ALA A 280 18.58 15.69 16.47
CA ALA A 280 18.10 14.51 15.77
C ALA A 280 17.82 14.82 14.28
N GLY A 281 17.11 15.90 14.00
CA GLY A 281 16.83 16.36 12.64
C GLY A 281 18.11 16.66 11.85
N SER A 282 19.08 17.33 12.49
CA SER A 282 20.40 17.57 11.88
C SER A 282 21.17 16.28 11.58
N ASN A 283 21.05 15.25 12.44
CA ASN A 283 21.65 13.94 12.19
C ASN A 283 20.96 13.22 11.04
N ALA A 284 19.64 13.26 10.99
CA ALA A 284 18.86 12.69 9.90
C ALA A 284 19.20 13.33 8.55
N LEU A 285 19.30 14.66 8.49
CA LEU A 285 19.73 15.38 7.28
C LEU A 285 21.16 14.97 6.84
N ARG A 286 22.09 14.89 7.78
CA ARG A 286 23.47 14.43 7.46
C ARG A 286 23.45 13.01 6.91
N PHE A 287 22.61 12.14 7.44
CA PHE A 287 22.45 10.78 6.95
C PHE A 287 21.86 10.77 5.52
N LEU A 288 20.77 11.47 5.28
CA LEU A 288 20.13 11.53 3.95
C LEU A 288 21.09 12.13 2.90
N ARG A 289 21.83 13.19 3.26
CA ARG A 289 22.90 13.76 2.41
C ARG A 289 24.00 12.74 2.11
N THR A 290 24.41 11.97 3.11
CA THR A 290 25.41 10.91 2.92
C THR A 290 24.95 9.90 1.87
N LEU A 291 23.70 9.46 1.93
CA LEU A 291 23.13 8.52 0.94
C LEU A 291 23.10 9.14 -0.46
N ARG A 292 22.60 10.38 -0.58
CA ARG A 292 22.55 11.11 -1.85
C ARG A 292 23.93 11.29 -2.46
N ASP A 293 24.85 11.81 -1.69
CA ASP A 293 26.19 12.16 -2.18
C ASP A 293 27.00 10.93 -2.57
N ALA A 294 26.82 9.82 -1.86
CA ALA A 294 27.38 8.53 -2.23
C ALA A 294 26.84 8.03 -3.58
N GLY A 295 25.54 8.09 -3.79
CA GLY A 295 24.91 7.70 -5.06
C GLY A 295 25.32 8.61 -6.22
N ARG A 296 25.50 9.90 -5.95
CA ARG A 296 25.90 10.89 -6.97
C ARG A 296 27.34 10.74 -7.46
N LYS A 297 28.17 9.98 -6.77
CA LYS A 297 29.49 9.62 -7.30
C LYS A 297 29.42 8.81 -8.60
N THR A 298 28.38 8.02 -8.76
CA THR A 298 28.14 7.19 -9.97
C THR A 298 27.06 7.78 -10.86
N ARG A 299 25.98 8.27 -10.26
CA ARG A 299 24.83 8.83 -10.97
C ARG A 299 24.55 10.27 -10.49
N PRO A 300 24.96 11.31 -11.22
CA PRO A 300 24.89 12.72 -10.78
C PRO A 300 23.48 13.22 -10.46
N ASP A 301 22.45 12.62 -11.06
CA ASP A 301 21.03 12.94 -10.85
C ASP A 301 20.35 12.04 -9.80
N PHE A 302 21.12 11.24 -9.06
CA PHE A 302 20.56 10.38 -8.01
C PHE A 302 19.86 11.18 -6.92
N ARG A 303 18.72 10.66 -6.47
CA ARG A 303 17.82 11.28 -5.51
C ARG A 303 17.53 10.38 -4.32
N VAL A 304 17.39 10.98 -3.15
CA VAL A 304 16.94 10.33 -1.93
C VAL A 304 15.61 10.97 -1.51
N LEU A 305 14.61 10.13 -1.31
CA LEU A 305 13.29 10.52 -0.86
C LEU A 305 13.12 10.08 0.60
N THR A 306 12.46 10.88 1.43
CA THR A 306 12.10 10.51 2.80
C THR A 306 10.65 10.84 3.10
N ARG A 307 10.00 10.07 3.97
CA ARG A 307 8.62 10.34 4.38
C ARG A 307 8.59 11.40 5.47
N MET A 308 7.78 12.45 5.28
CA MET A 308 7.68 13.53 6.25
C MET A 308 6.89 13.15 7.51
N GLU A 309 5.87 12.33 7.39
CA GLU A 309 5.10 11.87 8.54
C GLU A 309 5.89 11.01 9.53
N SER A 310 7.11 10.60 9.17
CA SER A 310 8.01 9.90 10.09
C SER A 310 8.70 10.83 11.08
N PHE A 311 8.64 12.14 10.86
CA PHE A 311 9.29 13.15 11.70
C PHE A 311 8.24 13.98 12.43
N TYR A 312 8.37 14.08 13.73
CA TYR A 312 7.48 14.88 14.58
C TYR A 312 8.16 16.16 15.07
N GLY A 313 8.99 16.08 16.09
CA GLY A 313 9.73 17.23 16.59
C GLY A 313 10.82 17.73 15.62
N GLU A 314 11.32 16.85 14.77
CA GLU A 314 12.35 17.13 13.77
C GLU A 314 11.79 17.70 12.46
N HIS A 315 10.48 17.77 12.30
CA HIS A 315 9.81 18.13 11.06
C HIS A 315 10.37 19.40 10.43
N ASP A 316 10.43 20.49 11.16
CA ASP A 316 10.86 21.79 10.65
C ASP A 316 12.35 21.78 10.23
N VAL A 317 13.20 21.13 11.02
CA VAL A 317 14.64 20.98 10.69
C VAL A 317 14.82 20.20 9.39
N ILE A 318 14.09 19.09 9.22
CA ILE A 318 14.16 18.31 7.98
C ILE A 318 13.64 19.13 6.82
N TRP A 319 12.48 19.80 6.99
CA TRP A 319 11.85 20.63 5.98
C TRP A 319 12.77 21.73 5.47
N GLU A 320 13.38 22.47 6.37
CA GLU A 320 14.30 23.56 6.02
C GLU A 320 15.59 23.05 5.34
N GLY A 321 16.00 21.82 5.67
CA GLY A 321 17.17 21.19 5.13
C GLY A 321 17.02 20.50 3.79
N LEU A 322 15.79 20.48 3.21
CA LEU A 322 15.56 19.90 1.88
C LEU A 322 16.23 20.75 0.80
N GLU A 323 16.88 20.08 -0.11
CA GLU A 323 17.70 20.67 -1.16
C GLU A 323 17.77 19.76 -2.38
N ASP A 324 18.50 20.13 -3.43
CA ASP A 324 18.62 19.32 -4.65
C ASP A 324 18.99 17.86 -4.38
N GLY A 325 18.13 16.97 -4.85
CA GLY A 325 18.23 15.52 -4.69
C GLY A 325 17.90 14.98 -3.30
N LEU A 326 17.40 15.83 -2.38
CA LEU A 326 16.69 15.42 -1.18
C LEU A 326 15.24 15.80 -1.34
N GLU A 327 14.37 14.81 -1.48
CA GLU A 327 12.96 14.99 -1.77
C GLU A 327 12.10 14.38 -0.68
N VAL A 328 10.86 14.80 -0.60
CA VAL A 328 9.93 14.24 0.38
C VAL A 328 8.79 13.49 -0.27
N GLU A 329 8.35 12.50 0.45
CA GLU A 329 7.12 11.80 0.19
C GLU A 329 6.11 12.20 1.28
N THR A 330 4.94 12.66 0.87
CA THR A 330 3.89 13.10 1.77
C THR A 330 2.63 12.28 1.59
N SER A 331 2.06 11.86 2.72
CA SER A 331 0.78 11.16 2.74
C SER A 331 -0.42 12.10 2.83
N CYS A 332 -0.17 13.38 2.81
CA CYS A 332 -1.12 14.40 3.25
C CYS A 332 -2.32 14.65 2.37
N LEU A 333 -2.58 13.86 1.37
CA LEU A 333 -3.76 14.09 0.56
C LEU A 333 -5.00 13.91 1.43
N ALA A 334 -5.63 15.02 1.74
CA ALA A 334 -6.81 15.04 2.59
C ALA A 334 -7.87 14.09 2.04
N THR A 335 -7.97 12.97 2.67
CA THR A 335 -9.10 12.09 2.49
C THR A 335 -10.16 12.55 3.43
N ARG A 336 -11.12 13.27 2.93
CA ARG A 336 -12.34 13.52 3.67
C ARG A 336 -13.34 12.47 3.23
N GLY A 337 -13.29 11.31 3.87
CA GLY A 337 -14.34 10.32 3.74
C GLY A 337 -15.44 10.62 4.75
N TRP A 338 -15.53 9.81 5.74
CA TRP A 338 -16.53 9.89 6.80
C TRP A 338 -15.92 10.49 8.05
N GLU A 339 -16.49 11.58 8.54
CA GLU A 339 -16.28 11.97 9.91
C GLU A 339 -17.04 10.98 10.80
N ILE A 340 -16.37 10.45 11.82
CA ILE A 340 -17.07 9.76 12.91
C ILE A 340 -18.06 10.78 13.48
N PRO A 341 -19.37 10.50 13.49
CA PRO A 341 -20.38 11.51 13.86
C PRO A 341 -20.44 11.80 15.36
N TYR A 342 -19.51 11.25 16.14
CA TYR A 342 -19.40 11.42 17.58
C TYR A 342 -17.92 11.38 18.01
N ASP A 343 -17.64 11.95 19.17
CA ASP A 343 -16.31 11.84 19.78
C ASP A 343 -16.10 10.45 20.37
N HIS A 344 -15.02 9.78 19.96
CA HIS A 344 -14.67 8.50 20.54
C HIS A 344 -14.36 8.66 22.04
N PRO A 345 -15.00 7.90 22.96
CA PRO A 345 -14.88 8.13 24.42
C PRO A 345 -13.44 8.03 24.94
N ARG A 346 -12.58 7.23 24.31
CA ARG A 346 -11.17 7.08 24.68
C ARG A 346 -10.22 8.00 23.92
N TYR A 347 -10.63 8.48 22.76
CA TYR A 347 -9.82 9.29 21.85
C TYR A 347 -10.63 10.50 21.36
N PRO A 348 -11.04 11.41 22.28
CA PRO A 348 -11.84 12.56 21.92
C PRO A 348 -11.09 13.43 20.89
N GLY A 349 -11.81 13.90 19.89
CA GLY A 349 -11.23 14.69 18.79
C GLY A 349 -10.47 13.87 17.73
N SER A 350 -10.33 12.56 17.91
CA SER A 350 -9.70 11.68 16.92
C SER A 350 -10.62 11.50 15.71
N ARG A 351 -10.24 12.11 14.60
CA ARG A 351 -10.91 12.01 13.32
C ARG A 351 -9.91 11.44 12.32
N ASN A 352 -9.83 10.13 12.27
CA ASN A 352 -8.86 9.47 11.41
C ASN A 352 -9.37 9.32 9.98
N TYR A 353 -8.60 9.80 9.05
CA TYR A 353 -8.81 9.58 7.63
C TYR A 353 -7.59 8.86 7.06
N PRO A 354 -7.75 7.73 6.36
CA PRO A 354 -6.61 7.15 5.65
C PRO A 354 -6.17 8.11 4.56
N ALA A 355 -4.97 8.61 4.70
CA ALA A 355 -4.37 9.49 3.73
C ALA A 355 -4.28 8.84 2.35
N GLY A 356 -4.59 9.61 1.31
CA GLY A 356 -4.44 9.16 -0.08
C GLY A 356 -5.38 8.05 -0.55
N SER A 357 -6.40 7.69 0.22
CA SER A 357 -7.35 6.62 -0.14
C SER A 357 -8.23 6.96 -1.35
N VAL A 358 -9.03 5.99 -1.80
CA VAL A 358 -10.02 6.21 -2.88
C VAL A 358 -11.05 7.30 -2.57
N TYR A 359 -11.24 7.62 -1.29
CA TYR A 359 -12.18 8.67 -0.83
C TYR A 359 -11.57 10.06 -0.79
N GLN A 360 -10.37 10.25 -1.28
CA GLN A 360 -9.74 11.55 -1.33
C GLN A 360 -10.59 12.54 -2.13
N GLN A 361 -10.89 13.69 -1.52
CA GLN A 361 -11.78 14.72 -2.10
C GLN A 361 -11.07 16.04 -2.42
N GLY A 362 -9.83 16.22 -2.00
CA GLY A 362 -9.08 17.44 -2.27
C GLY A 362 -7.65 17.41 -1.76
N LEU A 363 -6.93 18.48 -2.09
CA LEU A 363 -5.67 18.84 -1.48
C LEU A 363 -5.94 19.86 -0.37
N LEU A 364 -5.18 19.79 0.71
CA LEU A 364 -5.13 20.89 1.66
C LEU A 364 -4.40 22.09 1.03
N PRO A 365 -4.76 23.34 1.37
CA PRO A 365 -4.07 24.51 0.84
C PRO A 365 -2.56 24.50 1.09
N GLU A 366 -2.15 23.96 2.22
CA GLU A 366 -0.76 23.83 2.63
C GLU A 366 0.02 22.89 1.69
N GLU A 367 -0.62 21.84 1.18
CA GLU A 367 0.00 20.87 0.28
C GLU A 367 0.33 21.46 -1.09
N GLY A 368 -0.52 22.34 -1.61
CA GLY A 368 -0.24 23.07 -2.84
C GLY A 368 0.96 24.01 -2.71
N LYS A 369 1.07 24.70 -1.57
CA LYS A 369 2.24 25.55 -1.28
C LYS A 369 3.50 24.72 -1.14
N LEU A 370 3.40 23.60 -0.46
CA LEU A 370 4.49 22.65 -0.24
C LEU A 370 5.15 22.24 -1.56
N ALA A 371 4.35 21.82 -2.54
CA ALA A 371 4.86 21.42 -3.84
C ALA A 371 5.61 22.55 -4.54
N ALA A 372 5.07 23.77 -4.52
CA ALA A 372 5.68 24.94 -5.16
C ALA A 372 7.01 25.34 -4.49
N GLU A 373 7.04 25.40 -3.15
CA GLU A 373 8.24 25.76 -2.38
C GLU A 373 9.39 24.78 -2.60
N LEU A 374 9.09 23.50 -2.70
CA LEU A 374 10.13 22.47 -2.94
C LEU A 374 10.69 22.52 -4.36
N GLU A 375 9.84 22.76 -5.35
CA GLU A 375 10.31 22.94 -6.73
C GLU A 375 11.24 24.16 -6.85
N GLU A 376 10.97 25.26 -6.14
CA GLU A 376 11.86 26.43 -6.08
C GLU A 376 13.23 26.12 -5.49
N ARG A 377 13.30 25.15 -4.56
CA ARG A 377 14.57 24.67 -3.96
C ARG A 377 15.24 23.57 -4.78
N SER A 378 14.77 23.26 -5.96
CA SER A 378 15.21 22.09 -6.77
C SER A 378 15.06 20.75 -6.05
N SER A 379 14.20 20.71 -5.02
CA SER A 379 13.72 19.50 -4.36
C SER A 379 12.38 19.06 -5.00
N GLY A 380 11.66 18.14 -4.42
CA GLY A 380 10.36 17.74 -4.91
C GLY A 380 9.50 17.11 -3.84
N ALA A 381 8.18 17.35 -3.94
CA ALA A 381 7.19 16.66 -3.14
C ALA A 381 6.52 15.55 -3.96
N HIS A 382 6.57 14.33 -3.47
CA HIS A 382 5.88 13.17 -4.02
C HIS A 382 4.63 12.94 -3.20
N PHE A 383 3.47 13.04 -3.85
CA PHE A 383 2.20 12.87 -3.18
C PHE A 383 1.72 11.42 -3.28
N TYR A 384 1.27 10.87 -2.18
CA TYR A 384 0.65 9.56 -2.17
C TYR A 384 -0.71 9.56 -2.84
N MET A 385 -0.91 8.56 -3.66
CA MET A 385 -2.21 8.13 -4.09
C MET A 385 -2.36 6.64 -3.76
N ALA A 386 -2.98 6.33 -2.64
CA ALA A 386 -3.34 4.95 -2.34
C ALA A 386 -4.47 4.52 -3.28
N ALA A 387 -4.22 3.54 -4.12
CA ALA A 387 -5.18 3.06 -5.09
C ALA A 387 -6.04 1.95 -4.47
N GLY A 388 -6.88 2.33 -3.55
CA GLY A 388 -8.01 1.58 -3.07
C GLY A 388 -7.75 0.25 -2.39
N PRO A 389 -7.43 -0.82 -3.09
CA PRO A 389 -7.42 -2.15 -2.47
C PRO A 389 -6.51 -2.28 -1.27
N TRP A 390 -5.40 -1.57 -1.27
CA TRP A 390 -4.38 -1.75 -0.25
C TRP A 390 -4.88 -1.53 1.18
N LEU A 391 -5.74 -0.55 1.39
CA LEU A 391 -6.27 -0.26 2.73
C LEU A 391 -7.71 -0.74 2.94
N LEU A 392 -8.47 -0.96 1.85
CA LEU A 392 -9.91 -1.20 1.94
C LEU A 392 -10.37 -2.55 1.40
N PHE A 393 -9.75 -3.02 0.32
CA PHE A 393 -10.19 -4.21 -0.40
C PHE A 393 -9.11 -5.28 -0.47
N ALA A 394 -7.92 -5.02 0.06
CA ALA A 394 -6.90 -6.06 0.09
C ALA A 394 -7.43 -7.31 0.82
N PRO A 395 -7.24 -8.48 0.26
CA PRO A 395 -6.30 -8.83 -0.81
C PRO A 395 -6.87 -8.82 -2.24
N LEU A 396 -8.02 -8.24 -2.49
CA LEU A 396 -8.69 -8.26 -3.80
C LEU A 396 -7.88 -7.49 -4.85
N VAL A 397 -7.90 -7.99 -6.09
CA VAL A 397 -7.26 -7.35 -7.23
C VAL A 397 -8.29 -7.07 -8.34
N GLY A 398 -8.06 -6.01 -9.11
CA GLY A 398 -8.86 -5.69 -10.29
C GLY A 398 -10.28 -5.20 -10.02
N VAL A 399 -10.60 -4.77 -8.80
CA VAL A 399 -11.90 -4.12 -8.49
C VAL A 399 -11.99 -2.81 -9.27
N PRO A 400 -13.06 -2.59 -10.07
CA PRO A 400 -13.19 -1.37 -10.86
C PRO A 400 -13.74 -0.20 -10.03
N TYR A 401 -13.08 0.97 -10.15
CA TYR A 401 -13.51 2.27 -9.64
C TYR A 401 -12.93 3.41 -10.50
N PRO A 402 -13.26 3.40 -11.81
CA PRO A 402 -12.62 4.30 -12.78
C PRO A 402 -12.93 5.77 -12.56
N SER A 403 -14.13 6.13 -12.11
CA SER A 403 -14.52 7.52 -11.86
C SER A 403 -13.80 8.09 -10.63
N LEU A 404 -13.68 7.29 -9.57
CA LEU A 404 -12.91 7.63 -8.38
C LEU A 404 -11.42 7.84 -8.74
N THR A 405 -10.87 6.95 -9.56
CA THR A 405 -9.49 7.06 -10.05
C THR A 405 -9.29 8.35 -10.83
N HIS A 406 -10.16 8.63 -11.82
CA HIS A 406 -10.08 9.84 -12.64
C HIS A 406 -10.22 11.10 -11.79
N ARG A 407 -11.21 11.16 -10.90
CA ARG A 407 -11.45 12.31 -10.00
C ARG A 407 -10.21 12.64 -9.18
N ARG A 408 -9.54 11.64 -8.64
CA ARG A 408 -8.34 11.83 -7.82
C ARG A 408 -7.13 12.27 -8.65
N LEU A 409 -6.91 11.67 -9.81
CA LEU A 409 -5.86 12.10 -10.73
C LEU A 409 -6.06 13.55 -11.15
N LYS A 410 -7.30 13.94 -11.44
CA LYS A 410 -7.65 15.30 -11.81
C LYS A 410 -7.43 16.28 -10.65
N LEU A 411 -7.85 15.93 -9.43
CA LEU A 411 -7.59 16.76 -8.24
C LEU A 411 -6.10 17.03 -8.05
N LEU A 412 -5.27 16.01 -8.18
CA LEU A 412 -3.82 16.12 -8.05
C LEU A 412 -3.23 17.00 -9.16
N TRP A 413 -3.63 16.77 -10.40
CA TRP A 413 -3.20 17.55 -11.54
C TRP A 413 -3.58 19.02 -11.43
N ASP A 414 -4.85 19.33 -11.13
CA ASP A 414 -5.38 20.68 -10.98
C ASP A 414 -4.72 21.39 -9.78
N GLY A 415 -4.37 20.67 -8.72
CA GLY A 415 -3.61 21.15 -7.57
C GLY A 415 -2.12 21.38 -7.82
N GLY A 416 -1.65 21.19 -9.06
CA GLY A 416 -0.23 21.41 -9.41
C GLY A 416 0.70 20.26 -9.13
N VAL A 417 0.22 19.12 -8.64
CA VAL A 417 1.05 17.93 -8.38
C VAL A 417 1.57 17.36 -9.70
N ARG A 418 2.87 17.10 -9.75
CA ARG A 418 3.58 16.53 -10.91
C ARG A 418 4.40 15.29 -10.55
N ARG A 419 4.51 15.00 -9.27
CA ARG A 419 5.22 13.82 -8.74
C ARG A 419 4.25 13.01 -7.90
N LEU A 420 3.97 11.80 -8.32
CA LEU A 420 2.96 10.93 -7.74
C LEU A 420 3.56 9.60 -7.32
N ALA A 421 3.37 9.22 -6.07
CA ALA A 421 3.64 7.91 -5.52
C ALA A 421 2.32 7.11 -5.48
N HIS A 422 2.14 6.23 -6.44
CA HIS A 422 0.95 5.39 -6.55
C HIS A 422 1.12 4.12 -5.73
N MET A 423 0.41 4.03 -4.61
CA MET A 423 0.51 2.93 -3.66
C MET A 423 -0.60 1.91 -3.87
N GLY A 424 -0.23 0.68 -4.19
CA GLY A 424 -1.16 -0.42 -4.44
C GLY A 424 -1.98 -0.25 -5.71
N GLY A 425 -2.90 -1.18 -5.97
CA GLY A 425 -3.80 -1.14 -7.12
C GLY A 425 -3.14 -1.42 -8.48
N THR A 426 -1.84 -1.62 -8.51
CA THR A 426 -1.12 -2.11 -9.70
C THR A 426 -1.11 -3.63 -9.69
N HIS A 427 -1.62 -4.24 -10.75
CA HIS A 427 -1.80 -5.69 -10.77
C HIS A 427 -1.22 -6.30 -12.04
N PRO A 428 -0.61 -7.51 -11.95
CA PRO A 428 -0.18 -8.26 -13.12
C PRO A 428 -1.33 -8.50 -14.11
N PRO A 429 -1.08 -8.46 -15.43
CA PRO A 429 -2.13 -8.68 -16.42
C PRO A 429 -2.75 -10.07 -16.34
N THR A 430 -2.01 -11.07 -15.87
CA THR A 430 -2.52 -12.43 -15.65
C THR A 430 -3.50 -12.53 -14.48
N MET A 431 -3.46 -11.57 -13.56
CA MET A 431 -4.38 -11.53 -12.41
C MET A 431 -5.55 -10.57 -12.62
N ALA A 432 -5.36 -9.49 -13.34
CA ALA A 432 -6.39 -8.49 -13.62
C ALA A 432 -6.29 -8.03 -15.08
N PRO A 433 -6.70 -8.88 -16.04
CA PRO A 433 -6.61 -8.56 -17.46
C PRO A 433 -7.49 -7.36 -17.85
N PHE A 434 -8.64 -7.20 -17.21
CA PHE A 434 -9.61 -6.13 -17.47
C PHE A 434 -9.60 -5.06 -16.36
N ASN A 435 -8.42 -4.52 -16.04
CA ASN A 435 -8.28 -3.48 -15.01
C ASN A 435 -8.53 -2.09 -15.60
N VAL A 436 -9.77 -1.62 -15.53
CA VAL A 436 -10.18 -0.31 -16.06
C VAL A 436 -9.49 0.86 -15.35
N ASN A 437 -9.10 0.71 -14.09
CA ASN A 437 -8.38 1.77 -13.35
C ASN A 437 -7.00 2.04 -13.99
N HIS A 438 -6.31 0.99 -14.46
CA HIS A 438 -5.06 1.13 -15.22
C HIS A 438 -5.26 1.84 -16.56
N GLU A 439 -6.37 1.56 -17.25
CA GLU A 439 -6.68 2.24 -18.52
C GLU A 439 -6.93 3.74 -18.30
N VAL A 440 -7.65 4.09 -17.21
CA VAL A 440 -7.85 5.50 -16.82
C VAL A 440 -6.52 6.19 -16.50
N LEU A 441 -5.66 5.55 -15.70
CA LEU A 441 -4.34 6.09 -15.36
C LEU A 441 -3.50 6.34 -16.62
N ARG A 442 -3.46 5.37 -17.53
CA ARG A 442 -2.73 5.45 -18.79
C ARG A 442 -3.21 6.59 -19.68
N ALA A 443 -4.52 6.70 -19.86
CA ALA A 443 -5.10 7.75 -20.68
C ALA A 443 -4.87 9.14 -20.06
N PHE A 444 -5.10 9.27 -18.77
CA PHE A 444 -4.91 10.53 -18.04
C PHE A 444 -3.46 11.04 -18.10
N GLN A 445 -2.48 10.13 -18.12
CA GLN A 445 -1.06 10.49 -18.17
C GLN A 445 -0.71 11.36 -19.40
N PHE A 446 -1.43 11.20 -20.50
CA PHE A 446 -1.18 11.93 -21.76
C PHE A 446 -2.35 12.84 -22.20
N ASP A 447 -3.47 12.75 -21.51
CA ASP A 447 -4.63 13.64 -21.69
C ASP A 447 -5.30 13.95 -20.35
N PRO A 448 -4.69 14.81 -19.52
CA PRO A 448 -5.26 15.17 -18.22
C PRO A 448 -6.57 15.97 -18.33
N GLY A 449 -6.93 16.45 -19.54
CA GLY A 449 -8.20 17.07 -19.85
C GLY A 449 -9.27 16.12 -20.39
N MET A 450 -9.00 14.81 -20.43
CA MET A 450 -9.92 13.83 -21.00
C MET A 450 -11.30 13.85 -20.35
N THR A 451 -12.33 13.66 -21.18
CA THR A 451 -13.69 13.41 -20.71
C THR A 451 -13.83 11.91 -20.43
N LEU A 452 -14.18 11.57 -19.20
CA LEU A 452 -14.14 10.17 -18.72
C LEU A 452 -15.17 9.29 -19.41
N GLU A 453 -16.43 9.72 -19.51
CA GLU A 453 -17.54 8.88 -20.03
C GLU A 453 -17.30 8.36 -21.45
N PRO A 454 -16.93 9.16 -22.47
CA PRO A 454 -16.60 8.65 -23.79
C PRO A 454 -15.43 7.68 -23.79
N PHE A 455 -14.43 7.92 -22.93
CA PHE A 455 -13.29 7.02 -22.78
C PHE A 455 -13.72 5.66 -22.21
N LEU A 456 -14.50 5.65 -21.13
CA LEU A 456 -15.00 4.39 -20.55
C LEU A 456 -15.88 3.62 -21.53
N ARG A 457 -16.71 4.31 -22.33
CA ARG A 457 -17.52 3.69 -23.38
C ARG A 457 -16.64 3.01 -24.43
N GLN A 458 -15.55 3.65 -24.84
CA GLN A 458 -14.58 3.06 -25.77
C GLN A 458 -13.92 1.80 -25.16
N VAL A 459 -13.53 1.84 -23.88
CA VAL A 459 -12.94 0.69 -23.20
C VAL A 459 -13.94 -0.45 -23.07
N ALA A 460 -15.16 -0.15 -22.64
CA ALA A 460 -16.23 -1.14 -22.51
C ALA A 460 -16.59 -1.78 -23.86
N GLY A 461 -16.74 -0.98 -24.92
CA GLY A 461 -16.98 -1.50 -26.26
C GLY A 461 -15.84 -2.38 -26.78
N THR A 462 -14.57 -2.03 -26.47
CA THR A 462 -13.41 -2.85 -26.82
C THR A 462 -13.41 -4.21 -26.11
N TRP A 463 -13.82 -4.25 -24.84
CA TRP A 463 -13.77 -5.46 -24.02
C TRP A 463 -15.02 -6.34 -24.12
N ALA A 464 -16.18 -5.71 -24.19
CA ALA A 464 -17.49 -6.39 -24.14
C ALA A 464 -18.25 -6.36 -25.47
N GLY A 465 -17.77 -5.66 -26.48
CA GLY A 465 -18.54 -5.36 -27.69
C GLY A 465 -19.57 -4.26 -27.46
N GLU A 466 -20.08 -3.69 -28.55
CA GLU A 466 -21.04 -2.56 -28.47
C GLU A 466 -22.34 -2.95 -27.77
N ASP A 467 -22.80 -4.21 -27.95
CA ASP A 467 -24.07 -4.68 -27.39
C ASP A 467 -24.05 -4.77 -25.86
N LEU A 468 -22.91 -5.11 -25.24
CA LEU A 468 -22.76 -5.27 -23.80
C LEU A 468 -22.06 -4.09 -23.11
N ALA A 469 -21.59 -3.10 -23.89
CA ALA A 469 -20.83 -1.96 -23.36
C ALA A 469 -21.62 -1.17 -22.30
N ASP A 470 -22.89 -0.87 -22.56
CA ASP A 470 -23.74 -0.11 -21.63
C ASP A 470 -24.00 -0.88 -20.33
N THR A 471 -24.19 -2.20 -20.41
CA THR A 471 -24.34 -3.07 -19.24
C THR A 471 -23.07 -3.05 -18.37
N LEU A 472 -21.89 -3.16 -19.00
CA LEU A 472 -20.61 -3.12 -18.29
C LEU A 472 -20.36 -1.75 -17.63
N LEU A 473 -20.64 -0.65 -18.33
CA LEU A 473 -20.55 0.70 -17.78
C LEU A 473 -21.47 0.91 -16.58
N ARG A 474 -22.73 0.45 -16.70
CA ARG A 474 -23.67 0.53 -15.58
C ARG A 474 -23.21 -0.30 -14.38
N ALA A 475 -22.68 -1.50 -14.61
CA ALA A 475 -22.16 -2.36 -13.55
C ALA A 475 -20.96 -1.72 -12.83
N TRP A 476 -20.02 -1.09 -13.55
CA TRP A 476 -18.93 -0.34 -12.93
C TRP A 476 -19.42 0.83 -12.08
N ALA A 477 -20.37 1.61 -12.59
CA ALA A 477 -20.94 2.74 -11.83
C ALA A 477 -21.60 2.27 -10.53
N LEU A 478 -22.36 1.18 -10.57
CA LEU A 478 -23.00 0.61 -9.37
C LEU A 478 -21.99 0.09 -8.34
N VAL A 479 -20.89 -0.51 -8.79
CA VAL A 479 -19.79 -0.91 -7.88
C VAL A 479 -19.14 0.32 -7.24
N GLU A 480 -18.93 1.40 -8.00
CA GLU A 480 -18.43 2.66 -7.45
C GLU A 480 -19.40 3.28 -6.44
N ASP A 481 -20.70 3.25 -6.71
CA ASP A 481 -21.74 3.72 -5.77
C ASP A 481 -21.65 2.93 -4.44
N ALA A 482 -21.50 1.62 -4.51
CA ALA A 482 -21.31 0.78 -3.33
C ALA A 482 -20.01 1.11 -2.56
N ILE A 483 -18.92 1.34 -3.28
CA ILE A 483 -17.64 1.74 -2.70
C ILE A 483 -17.74 3.11 -2.02
N GLU A 484 -18.34 4.10 -2.65
CA GLU A 484 -18.55 5.44 -2.08
C GLU A 484 -19.48 5.43 -0.86
N ALA A 485 -20.44 4.52 -0.85
CA ALA A 485 -21.36 4.35 0.28
C ALA A 485 -20.74 3.60 1.45
N PHE A 486 -19.69 2.81 1.24
CA PHE A 486 -19.04 2.04 2.28
C PHE A 486 -18.57 2.94 3.42
N PRO A 487 -18.94 2.65 4.68
CA PRO A 487 -18.64 3.52 5.80
C PRO A 487 -17.16 3.49 6.09
N HIS A 488 -16.53 4.62 5.87
CA HIS A 488 -15.13 4.79 6.16
C HIS A 488 -14.91 5.23 7.60
N VAL A 489 -15.26 4.38 8.54
CA VAL A 489 -14.97 4.57 9.96
C VAL A 489 -13.54 4.09 10.18
N SER A 490 -12.61 5.02 10.25
CA SER A 490 -11.19 4.71 10.23
C SER A 490 -10.75 3.79 11.37
N ALA A 491 -11.32 3.97 12.56
CA ALA A 491 -11.02 3.12 13.70
C ALA A 491 -11.41 1.66 13.47
N LEU A 492 -12.54 1.42 12.77
CA LEU A 492 -13.02 0.09 12.49
C LEU A 492 -12.35 -0.52 11.25
N TYR A 493 -12.07 0.31 10.25
CA TYR A 493 -11.66 -0.09 8.91
C TYR A 493 -10.29 0.45 8.51
N SER A 494 -9.55 1.06 9.44
CA SER A 494 -8.19 1.49 9.20
C SER A 494 -7.24 0.29 9.16
N MET A 495 -6.00 0.57 8.96
CA MET A 495 -4.88 -0.35 8.91
C MET A 495 -4.96 -1.51 9.94
N TYR A 496 -5.47 -1.26 11.14
CA TYR A 496 -5.56 -2.29 12.17
C TYR A 496 -6.71 -3.29 11.95
N GLY A 497 -7.84 -2.86 11.43
CA GLY A 497 -8.99 -3.74 11.21
C GLY A 497 -8.81 -4.69 10.05
N PHE A 498 -8.16 -4.25 8.98
CA PHE A 498 -8.09 -5.01 7.73
C PHE A 498 -6.74 -5.56 7.41
N ALA A 499 -5.76 -4.68 7.37
CA ALA A 499 -4.44 -5.00 6.91
C ALA A 499 -3.73 -5.98 7.87
N TRP A 500 -4.00 -5.87 9.15
CA TRP A 500 -3.28 -6.57 10.18
C TRP A 500 -3.90 -7.90 10.63
N TYR A 501 -5.19 -8.12 10.37
CA TYR A 501 -5.90 -9.24 10.97
C TYR A 501 -6.37 -10.31 10.01
N ARG A 502 -6.13 -10.17 8.71
CA ARG A 502 -6.53 -11.16 7.72
C ARG A 502 -7.94 -11.72 8.01
N LEU A 503 -8.93 -10.85 7.94
CA LEU A 503 -10.27 -11.10 8.46
C LEU A 503 -10.94 -12.36 7.93
N TRP A 504 -10.61 -12.81 6.73
CA TRP A 504 -11.19 -14.02 6.17
C TRP A 504 -10.76 -15.31 6.85
N VAL A 505 -9.69 -15.32 7.63
CA VAL A 505 -9.27 -16.50 8.39
C VAL A 505 -9.55 -16.37 9.89
N ARG A 506 -9.90 -15.18 10.35
CA ARG A 506 -10.22 -14.91 11.73
C ARG A 506 -11.60 -15.46 12.11
N PRO A 507 -11.75 -16.32 13.15
CA PRO A 507 -13.06 -16.76 13.62
C PRO A 507 -13.81 -15.61 14.28
N LEU A 508 -15.06 -15.39 13.83
CA LEU A 508 -15.98 -14.44 14.44
C LEU A 508 -17.01 -15.24 15.29
N VAL A 509 -16.72 -15.41 16.56
CA VAL A 509 -17.50 -16.20 17.52
C VAL A 509 -17.91 -15.34 18.70
N PRO A 510 -18.99 -15.70 19.44
CA PRO A 510 -19.47 -14.92 20.57
C PRO A 510 -18.42 -14.76 21.67
N ASP A 511 -17.69 -15.83 22.01
CA ASP A 511 -16.60 -15.84 23.00
C ASP A 511 -15.32 -16.37 22.38
N ILE A 512 -14.37 -15.47 22.12
CA ILE A 512 -13.08 -15.84 21.52
C ILE A 512 -12.18 -16.58 22.53
N GLU A 513 -12.41 -16.44 23.83
CA GLU A 513 -11.66 -17.15 24.88
C GLU A 513 -12.09 -18.60 25.02
N ALA A 514 -13.30 -18.94 24.58
CA ALA A 514 -13.78 -20.31 24.54
C ALA A 514 -13.08 -21.18 23.47
N ILE A 515 -12.46 -20.57 22.47
CA ILE A 515 -11.70 -21.30 21.46
C ILE A 515 -10.44 -21.91 22.11
N PRO A 516 -10.12 -23.19 21.82
CA PRO A 516 -8.91 -23.83 22.31
C PRO A 516 -7.65 -23.01 22.02
N LEU A 517 -6.72 -22.96 22.99
CA LEU A 517 -5.51 -22.13 22.88
C LEU A 517 -4.67 -22.45 21.62
N GLU A 518 -4.62 -23.70 21.22
CA GLU A 518 -3.91 -24.13 20.00
C GLU A 518 -4.53 -23.53 18.74
N GLU A 519 -5.85 -23.41 18.69
CA GLU A 519 -6.57 -22.78 17.60
C GLU A 519 -6.34 -21.27 17.58
N ARG A 520 -6.35 -20.63 18.74
CA ARG A 520 -6.00 -19.19 18.84
C ARG A 520 -4.59 -18.92 18.35
N ALA A 521 -3.62 -19.72 18.75
CA ALA A 521 -2.23 -19.61 18.29
C ALA A 521 -2.11 -19.73 16.76
N TYR A 522 -2.82 -20.68 16.16
CA TYR A 522 -2.86 -20.84 14.71
C TYR A 522 -3.29 -19.55 13.98
N TYR A 523 -4.37 -18.91 14.47
CA TYR A 523 -4.85 -17.67 13.85
C TYR A 523 -3.96 -16.46 14.13
N GLN A 524 -3.27 -16.42 15.25
CA GLN A 524 -2.30 -15.37 15.58
C GLN A 524 -1.15 -15.35 14.57
N ASP A 525 -0.71 -16.47 14.06
CA ASP A 525 0.31 -16.54 13.01
C ASP A 525 -0.14 -15.86 11.71
N HIS A 526 -1.46 -15.79 11.47
CA HIS A 526 -2.04 -15.12 10.31
C HIS A 526 -2.35 -13.64 10.54
N MET A 527 -2.06 -13.10 11.71
CA MET A 527 -2.44 -11.75 12.11
C MET A 527 -1.27 -10.77 12.15
N CYS A 528 -0.13 -11.09 11.60
CA CYS A 528 1.09 -10.26 11.66
C CYS A 528 1.51 -9.86 13.07
N THR A 529 1.14 -10.65 14.07
CA THR A 529 1.55 -10.51 15.45
C THR A 529 2.37 -11.72 15.86
N THR A 530 3.14 -11.57 16.91
CA THR A 530 3.99 -12.64 17.43
C THR A 530 3.26 -13.37 18.55
N PRO A 531 2.83 -14.64 18.37
CA PRO A 531 1.88 -15.31 19.27
C PRO A 531 2.29 -15.33 20.74
N HIS A 532 3.58 -15.35 21.00
CA HIS A 532 4.10 -15.48 22.36
C HIS A 532 4.68 -14.18 22.94
N ASN A 533 4.52 -13.08 22.25
CA ASN A 533 4.96 -11.78 22.77
C ASN A 533 4.00 -11.30 23.87
N PRO A 534 4.51 -10.95 25.07
CA PRO A 534 3.66 -10.47 26.14
C PRO A 534 2.92 -9.16 25.85
N ASN A 535 3.38 -8.44 24.82
CA ASN A 535 2.71 -7.24 24.32
C ASN A 535 1.80 -7.57 23.11
N ASN A 536 1.64 -8.83 22.77
CA ASN A 536 0.82 -9.24 21.66
C ASN A 536 -0.66 -9.03 21.96
N VAL A 537 -1.39 -8.60 20.95
CA VAL A 537 -2.86 -8.57 20.94
C VAL A 537 -3.33 -9.91 20.41
N ASP A 538 -3.78 -10.80 21.27
CA ASP A 538 -4.38 -12.05 20.85
C ASP A 538 -5.83 -11.86 20.40
N LEU A 539 -6.47 -12.94 19.93
CA LEU A 539 -7.84 -12.88 19.44
C LEU A 539 -8.86 -12.45 20.52
N ALA A 540 -8.64 -12.86 21.76
CA ALA A 540 -9.52 -12.50 22.88
C ALA A 540 -9.39 -11.02 23.27
N ARG A 541 -8.28 -10.41 22.87
CA ARG A 541 -7.86 -9.09 23.30
C ARG A 541 -7.68 -8.17 22.11
N ASP A 542 -8.70 -8.15 21.30
CA ASP A 542 -8.64 -7.53 19.99
C ASP A 542 -8.62 -6.00 20.03
N VAL A 543 -7.68 -5.45 19.28
CA VAL A 543 -7.56 -4.00 19.10
C VAL A 543 -8.82 -3.36 18.49
N LEU A 544 -9.64 -4.10 17.76
CA LEU A 544 -10.88 -3.59 17.18
C LEU A 544 -11.83 -3.04 18.26
N PHE A 545 -11.93 -3.69 19.42
CA PHE A 545 -12.72 -3.18 20.55
C PHE A 545 -12.13 -1.94 21.20
N GLN A 546 -10.83 -1.70 21.03
CA GLN A 546 -10.21 -0.47 21.52
C GLN A 546 -10.46 0.71 20.60
N LEU A 547 -10.53 0.44 19.29
CA LEU A 547 -10.65 1.46 18.25
C LEU A 547 -12.09 1.77 17.89
N ALA A 548 -13.00 0.80 18.03
CA ALA A 548 -14.41 0.94 17.69
C ALA A 548 -15.31 0.81 18.92
N THR A 549 -16.36 1.61 18.95
CA THR A 549 -17.42 1.53 19.97
C THR A 549 -18.60 0.73 19.44
N VAL A 550 -19.46 0.25 20.35
CA VAL A 550 -20.75 -0.38 19.98
C VAL A 550 -21.57 0.55 19.08
N GLN A 551 -21.56 1.86 19.37
CA GLN A 551 -22.27 2.86 18.58
C GLN A 551 -21.69 2.96 17.16
N SER A 552 -20.36 3.13 17.00
CA SER A 552 -19.73 3.24 15.67
C SER A 552 -19.95 2.00 14.82
N ALA A 553 -19.93 0.84 15.47
CA ALA A 553 -20.18 -0.43 14.80
C ALA A 553 -21.64 -0.53 14.29
N ARG A 554 -22.62 -0.11 15.08
CA ARG A 554 -24.04 -0.06 14.66
C ARG A 554 -24.25 0.90 13.50
N GLU A 555 -23.69 2.11 13.58
CA GLU A 555 -23.79 3.10 12.52
C GLU A 555 -23.15 2.60 11.20
N ALA A 556 -22.02 1.91 11.28
CA ALA A 556 -21.40 1.27 10.13
C ALA A 556 -22.29 0.21 9.50
N MET A 557 -22.90 -0.66 10.31
CA MET A 557 -23.85 -1.67 9.82
C MET A 557 -25.08 -1.04 9.15
N GLU A 558 -25.73 -0.09 9.82
CA GLU A 558 -26.92 0.60 9.31
C GLU A 558 -26.63 1.26 7.95
N ARG A 559 -25.46 1.90 7.83
CA ARG A 559 -25.06 2.52 6.58
C ARG A 559 -24.80 1.50 5.47
N MET A 560 -24.11 0.41 5.77
CA MET A 560 -23.88 -0.66 4.80
C MET A 560 -25.20 -1.27 4.34
N ASP A 561 -26.10 -1.53 5.29
CA ASP A 561 -27.41 -2.11 5.01
C ASP A 561 -28.28 -1.18 4.16
N ALA A 562 -28.19 0.14 4.37
CA ALA A 562 -28.96 1.12 3.64
C ALA A 562 -28.44 1.43 2.23
N HIS A 563 -27.11 1.38 2.01
CA HIS A 563 -26.51 2.02 0.83
C HIS A 563 -25.51 1.17 0.04
N VAL A 564 -24.96 0.09 0.62
CA VAL A 564 -23.91 -0.68 -0.04
C VAL A 564 -24.46 -1.86 -0.83
N TRP A 565 -25.43 -2.57 -0.27
CA TRP A 565 -25.87 -3.83 -0.84
C TRP A 565 -26.67 -3.67 -2.11
N ALA A 566 -27.63 -2.75 -2.15
CA ALA A 566 -28.50 -2.58 -3.30
C ALA A 566 -27.73 -2.33 -4.61
N PRO A 567 -26.81 -1.35 -4.71
CA PRO A 567 -26.06 -1.15 -5.94
C PRO A 567 -25.11 -2.31 -6.26
N LEU A 568 -24.46 -2.93 -5.26
CA LEU A 568 -23.56 -4.04 -5.53
C LEU A 568 -24.31 -5.30 -6.01
N ASP A 569 -25.44 -5.62 -5.40
CA ASP A 569 -26.25 -6.77 -5.78
C ASP A 569 -26.90 -6.53 -7.17
N GLU A 570 -27.31 -5.30 -7.53
CA GLU A 570 -27.73 -4.93 -8.88
C GLU A 570 -26.61 -5.11 -9.90
N ALA A 571 -25.37 -4.68 -9.59
CA ALA A 571 -24.23 -4.87 -10.48
C ALA A 571 -23.96 -6.37 -10.76
N ILE A 572 -24.04 -7.20 -9.72
CA ILE A 572 -23.88 -8.65 -9.83
C ILE A 572 -25.00 -9.25 -10.68
N ALA A 573 -26.26 -8.82 -10.48
CA ALA A 573 -27.40 -9.28 -11.25
C ALA A 573 -27.26 -8.94 -12.73
N LEU A 574 -26.93 -7.67 -13.06
CA LEU A 574 -26.74 -7.22 -14.44
C LEU A 574 -25.73 -8.07 -15.21
N LEU A 575 -24.56 -8.35 -14.61
CA LEU A 575 -23.56 -9.19 -15.28
C LEU A 575 -23.97 -10.67 -15.32
N SER A 576 -24.72 -11.15 -14.33
CA SER A 576 -25.23 -12.53 -14.32
C SER A 576 -26.23 -12.76 -15.43
N ASP A 577 -27.13 -11.79 -15.69
CA ASP A 577 -28.18 -11.88 -16.71
C ASP A 577 -27.62 -11.96 -18.14
N VAL A 578 -26.50 -11.29 -18.40
CA VAL A 578 -25.86 -11.27 -19.73
C VAL A 578 -24.73 -12.29 -19.89
N ARG A 579 -24.48 -13.14 -18.90
CA ARG A 579 -23.34 -14.05 -18.87
C ARG A 579 -23.34 -15.06 -20.03
N GLU A 580 -24.50 -15.66 -20.33
CA GLU A 580 -24.61 -16.63 -21.42
C GLU A 580 -24.41 -15.96 -22.79
N GLU A 581 -24.95 -14.76 -22.99
CA GLU A 581 -24.72 -13.96 -24.17
C GLU A 581 -23.25 -13.60 -24.35
N ALA A 582 -22.59 -13.14 -23.28
CA ALA A 582 -21.17 -12.84 -23.27
C ALA A 582 -20.30 -14.07 -23.59
N ALA A 583 -20.62 -15.23 -23.01
CA ALA A 583 -19.92 -16.47 -23.30
C ALA A 583 -20.06 -16.87 -24.77
N SER A 584 -21.24 -16.63 -25.37
CA SER A 584 -21.52 -16.96 -26.79
C SER A 584 -20.82 -15.99 -27.77
N SER A 585 -20.75 -14.70 -27.43
CA SER A 585 -20.23 -13.64 -28.32
C SER A 585 -18.73 -13.39 -28.14
N LEU A 586 -18.22 -13.47 -26.92
CA LEU A 586 -16.83 -13.12 -26.56
C LEU A 586 -15.96 -14.35 -26.25
N GLY A 587 -16.56 -15.51 -25.99
CA GLY A 587 -15.85 -16.73 -25.61
C GLY A 587 -15.55 -16.84 -24.11
N GLU A 588 -14.76 -17.86 -23.75
CA GLU A 588 -14.33 -18.10 -22.39
C GLU A 588 -13.33 -17.06 -21.87
N GLY A 589 -13.37 -16.76 -20.56
CA GLY A 589 -12.46 -15.80 -19.93
C GLY A 589 -12.71 -14.35 -20.34
N ASN A 590 -13.93 -14.04 -20.79
CA ASN A 590 -14.35 -12.69 -21.19
C ASN A 590 -14.46 -11.74 -19.99
N VAL A 591 -14.64 -10.45 -20.29
CA VAL A 591 -14.72 -9.39 -19.27
C VAL A 591 -15.91 -9.56 -18.32
N VAL A 592 -17.03 -10.10 -18.79
CA VAL A 592 -18.22 -10.28 -17.96
C VAL A 592 -17.99 -11.33 -16.88
N ASP A 593 -17.42 -12.49 -17.26
CA ASP A 593 -17.04 -13.54 -16.31
C ASP A 593 -15.99 -13.05 -15.29
N ASP A 594 -14.98 -12.34 -15.76
CA ASP A 594 -13.91 -11.78 -14.91
C ASP A 594 -14.47 -10.79 -13.88
N GLN A 595 -15.25 -9.82 -14.34
CA GLN A 595 -15.81 -8.79 -13.47
C GLN A 595 -16.88 -9.35 -12.52
N LEU A 596 -17.70 -10.30 -12.95
CA LEU A 596 -18.69 -10.95 -12.10
C LEU A 596 -18.04 -11.66 -10.90
N VAL A 597 -16.93 -12.36 -11.12
CA VAL A 597 -16.19 -13.00 -10.02
C VAL A 597 -15.61 -11.95 -9.07
N ARG A 598 -15.08 -10.85 -9.58
CA ARG A 598 -14.55 -9.76 -8.74
C ARG A 598 -15.63 -9.06 -7.92
N PHE A 599 -16.79 -8.84 -8.49
CA PHE A 599 -17.92 -8.24 -7.77
C PHE A 599 -18.42 -9.16 -6.64
N ARG A 600 -18.51 -10.46 -6.92
CA ARG A 600 -18.87 -11.46 -5.90
C ARG A 600 -17.79 -11.55 -4.80
N ALA A 601 -16.52 -11.48 -5.16
CA ALA A 601 -15.40 -11.43 -4.20
C ALA A 601 -15.47 -10.16 -3.34
N LEU A 602 -15.74 -9.00 -3.94
CA LEU A 602 -15.96 -7.74 -3.23
C LEU A 602 -17.18 -7.87 -2.28
N ARG A 603 -18.26 -8.49 -2.73
CA ARG A 603 -19.44 -8.76 -1.90
C ARG A 603 -19.08 -9.60 -0.68
N CYS A 604 -18.28 -10.67 -0.86
CA CYS A 604 -17.79 -11.48 0.25
C CYS A 604 -16.92 -10.68 1.21
N TRP A 605 -16.03 -9.85 0.68
CA TRP A 605 -15.16 -9.01 1.49
C TRP A 605 -15.97 -8.02 2.34
N LEU A 606 -16.88 -7.28 1.73
CA LEU A 606 -17.72 -6.32 2.41
C LEU A 606 -18.68 -6.99 3.43
N THR A 607 -19.14 -8.23 3.14
CA THR A 607 -19.91 -9.00 4.12
C THR A 607 -19.09 -9.28 5.38
N THR A 608 -17.84 -9.73 5.24
CA THR A 608 -16.95 -9.91 6.40
C THR A 608 -16.73 -8.61 7.16
N GLN A 609 -16.64 -7.47 6.47
CA GLN A 609 -16.51 -6.17 7.12
C GLN A 609 -17.74 -5.83 7.98
N ARG A 610 -18.94 -6.06 7.43
CA ARG A 610 -20.17 -5.88 8.18
C ARG A 610 -20.26 -6.85 9.35
N SER A 611 -19.83 -8.09 9.15
CA SER A 611 -19.80 -9.11 10.20
C SER A 611 -18.87 -8.73 11.34
N VAL A 612 -17.71 -8.09 11.08
CA VAL A 612 -16.85 -7.51 12.11
C VAL A 612 -17.58 -6.42 12.90
N ALA A 613 -18.27 -5.51 12.23
CA ALA A 613 -19.08 -4.49 12.88
C ALA A 613 -20.21 -5.13 13.73
N ALA A 614 -20.89 -6.13 13.19
CA ALA A 614 -21.93 -6.87 13.93
C ALA A 614 -21.38 -7.61 15.16
N TRP A 615 -20.16 -8.16 15.03
CA TRP A 615 -19.49 -8.80 16.14
C TRP A 615 -19.18 -7.80 17.28
N ILE A 616 -18.62 -6.64 16.96
CA ILE A 616 -18.34 -5.58 17.94
C ILE A 616 -19.63 -5.08 18.57
N ALA A 617 -20.65 -4.77 17.75
CA ALA A 617 -21.95 -4.29 18.23
C ALA A 617 -22.69 -5.32 19.07
N GLY A 618 -22.56 -6.60 18.74
CA GLY A 618 -23.22 -7.70 19.43
C GLY A 618 -22.49 -8.07 20.72
N VAL A 619 -21.20 -8.38 20.67
CA VAL A 619 -20.43 -8.77 21.87
C VAL A 619 -20.30 -7.59 22.84
N GLY A 620 -19.88 -6.42 22.36
CA GLY A 620 -19.80 -5.22 23.19
C GLY A 620 -21.16 -4.79 23.74
N GLY A 621 -22.20 -4.82 22.88
CA GLY A 621 -23.57 -4.51 23.30
C GLY A 621 -24.14 -5.50 24.34
N TYR A 622 -23.74 -6.78 24.29
CA TYR A 622 -24.08 -7.74 25.33
C TYR A 622 -23.42 -7.41 26.68
N MET A 623 -22.15 -7.06 26.64
CA MET A 623 -21.38 -6.68 27.84
C MET A 623 -21.88 -5.37 28.47
N GLU A 624 -22.32 -4.41 27.66
CA GLU A 624 -22.86 -3.12 28.11
C GLU A 624 -24.33 -3.20 28.52
N ALA A 625 -25.04 -4.30 28.19
CA ALA A 625 -26.49 -4.42 28.40
C ALA A 625 -26.88 -4.36 29.90
N THR A 626 -27.89 -3.56 30.19
CA THR A 626 -28.44 -3.39 31.53
C THR A 626 -29.72 -4.20 31.75
N THR A 627 -30.36 -4.63 30.69
CA THR A 627 -31.62 -5.39 30.70
C THR A 627 -31.49 -6.73 29.97
N ASP A 628 -32.34 -7.70 30.33
CA ASP A 628 -32.39 -9.00 29.69
C ASP A 628 -32.82 -8.90 28.21
N GLU A 629 -33.64 -7.90 27.87
CA GLU A 629 -34.06 -7.64 26.50
C GLU A 629 -32.87 -7.13 25.63
N GLU A 630 -32.06 -6.25 26.17
CA GLU A 630 -30.81 -5.79 25.50
C GLU A 630 -29.86 -6.95 25.30
N ARG A 631 -29.62 -7.78 26.31
CA ARG A 631 -28.79 -8.99 26.20
C ARG A 631 -29.31 -9.94 25.14
N SER A 632 -30.61 -10.19 25.12
CA SER A 632 -31.24 -11.07 24.13
C SER A 632 -31.08 -10.54 22.70
N ARG A 633 -31.26 -9.23 22.50
CA ARG A 633 -31.04 -8.60 21.17
C ARG A 633 -29.58 -8.71 20.74
N ALA A 634 -28.65 -8.44 21.64
CA ALA A 634 -27.22 -8.54 21.34
C ALA A 634 -26.79 -9.96 21.00
N ARG A 635 -27.26 -10.96 21.76
CA ARG A 635 -27.02 -12.39 21.47
C ARG A 635 -27.60 -12.79 20.11
N THR A 636 -28.81 -12.34 19.78
CA THR A 636 -29.44 -12.60 18.49
C THR A 636 -28.61 -11.99 17.35
N LEU A 637 -28.09 -10.77 17.53
CA LEU A 637 -27.22 -10.12 16.55
C LEU A 637 -25.94 -10.94 16.27
N VAL A 638 -25.27 -11.39 17.33
CA VAL A 638 -24.05 -12.22 17.20
C VAL A 638 -24.37 -13.54 16.48
N ARG A 639 -25.45 -14.21 16.86
CA ARG A 639 -25.83 -15.46 16.22
C ARG A 639 -26.13 -15.30 14.73
N ASN A 640 -26.91 -14.29 14.37
CA ASN A 640 -27.21 -14.00 12.96
C ASN A 640 -25.94 -13.66 12.17
N MET A 641 -25.01 -12.92 12.78
CA MET A 641 -23.71 -12.62 12.19
C MET A 641 -22.89 -13.89 11.93
N VAL A 642 -22.86 -14.83 12.86
CA VAL A 642 -22.13 -16.10 12.67
C VAL A 642 -22.74 -16.89 11.51
N GLU A 643 -24.07 -16.97 11.42
CA GLU A 643 -24.78 -17.65 10.32
C GLU A 643 -24.46 -16.99 8.97
N GLU A 644 -24.52 -15.67 8.89
CA GLU A 644 -24.20 -14.90 7.67
C GLU A 644 -22.75 -15.12 7.24
N GLU A 645 -21.81 -15.10 8.17
CA GLU A 645 -20.37 -15.25 7.86
C GLU A 645 -19.99 -16.69 7.48
N LEU A 646 -20.68 -17.68 8.03
CA LEU A 646 -20.55 -19.07 7.57
C LEU A 646 -20.99 -19.22 6.11
N GLU A 647 -22.13 -18.64 5.76
CA GLU A 647 -22.63 -18.66 4.38
C GLU A 647 -21.70 -17.87 3.44
N ASN A 648 -21.19 -16.73 3.90
CA ASN A 648 -20.22 -15.94 3.18
C ASN A 648 -18.92 -16.71 2.90
N SER A 649 -18.43 -17.47 3.90
CA SER A 649 -17.25 -18.32 3.75
C SER A 649 -17.46 -19.44 2.72
N ARG A 650 -18.67 -20.03 2.63
CA ARG A 650 -19.02 -21.01 1.59
C ARG A 650 -18.95 -20.40 0.19
N ARG A 651 -19.55 -19.21 0.01
CA ARG A 651 -19.49 -18.46 -1.26
C ARG A 651 -18.04 -18.14 -1.66
N LEU A 652 -17.20 -17.74 -0.69
CA LEU A 652 -15.79 -17.49 -0.97
C LEU A 652 -15.05 -18.77 -1.41
N LEU A 653 -15.35 -19.92 -0.80
CA LEU A 653 -14.79 -21.22 -1.21
C LEU A 653 -15.17 -21.56 -2.67
N GLU A 654 -16.43 -21.29 -3.08
CA GLU A 654 -16.86 -21.48 -4.46
C GLU A 654 -16.12 -20.55 -5.43
N LEU A 655 -15.87 -19.29 -5.05
CA LEU A 655 -15.13 -18.34 -5.87
C LEU A 655 -13.67 -18.76 -6.08
N LEU A 656 -13.06 -19.44 -5.11
CA LEU A 656 -11.69 -19.98 -5.28
C LEU A 656 -11.61 -21.04 -6.39
N ASP A 657 -12.73 -21.62 -6.81
CA ASP A 657 -12.82 -22.60 -7.90
C ASP A 657 -13.19 -21.97 -9.25
N SER A 658 -13.39 -20.64 -9.31
CA SER A 658 -13.83 -19.94 -10.51
C SER A 658 -12.82 -19.91 -11.66
N GLY A 659 -11.54 -20.17 -11.38
CA GLY A 659 -10.45 -20.02 -12.34
C GLY A 659 -9.99 -18.57 -12.55
N VAL A 660 -10.66 -17.57 -11.97
CA VAL A 660 -10.27 -16.16 -12.01
C VAL A 660 -9.38 -15.83 -10.83
N ALA A 661 -8.22 -15.26 -11.08
CA ALA A 661 -7.31 -14.78 -10.05
C ALA A 661 -7.82 -13.43 -9.47
N PHE A 662 -8.80 -13.48 -8.58
CA PHE A 662 -9.41 -12.29 -7.99
C PHE A 662 -8.68 -11.75 -6.75
N MET A 663 -7.66 -12.44 -6.26
CA MET A 663 -6.88 -12.04 -5.12
C MET A 663 -5.40 -12.40 -5.28
N ALA A 664 -4.54 -11.61 -4.63
CA ALA A 664 -3.12 -11.95 -4.49
C ALA A 664 -2.92 -12.91 -3.31
N THR A 665 -1.98 -13.84 -3.44
CA THR A 665 -1.62 -14.81 -2.39
C THR A 665 -0.11 -14.85 -2.17
N THR A 666 0.30 -15.13 -0.95
CA THR A 666 1.69 -15.41 -0.57
C THR A 666 1.73 -16.39 0.59
N ASP A 667 2.72 -17.24 0.63
CA ASP A 667 3.01 -18.15 1.75
C ASP A 667 3.78 -17.44 2.89
N GLN A 668 4.07 -16.15 2.73
CA GLN A 668 4.80 -15.35 3.72
C GLN A 668 3.89 -14.62 4.68
N GLY A 669 4.11 -14.86 5.98
CA GLY A 669 3.30 -14.33 7.06
C GLY A 669 3.41 -12.83 7.34
N GLU A 670 4.43 -12.15 6.82
CA GLU A 670 4.66 -10.74 7.12
C GLU A 670 3.82 -9.75 6.31
N THR A 671 3.18 -10.20 5.24
CA THR A 671 2.32 -9.31 4.47
C THR A 671 0.90 -9.38 4.99
N PRO A 672 0.45 -8.40 5.76
CA PRO A 672 -0.88 -8.43 6.38
C PRO A 672 -2.02 -8.41 5.37
N LEU A 673 -1.73 -8.06 4.13
CA LEU A 673 -2.69 -7.81 3.07
C LEU A 673 -2.94 -9.02 2.17
N ILE A 674 -2.10 -10.05 2.27
CA ILE A 674 -2.12 -11.19 1.35
C ILE A 674 -2.24 -12.48 2.14
N TYR A 675 -3.10 -13.37 1.69
CA TYR A 675 -3.30 -14.69 2.26
C TYR A 675 -2.34 -15.69 1.63
N GLY A 676 -2.02 -16.77 2.38
CA GLY A 676 -1.23 -17.89 1.89
C GLY A 676 -2.00 -18.79 0.92
N GLU A 677 -1.32 -19.72 0.30
CA GLU A 677 -1.90 -20.75 -0.58
C GLU A 677 -2.88 -21.68 0.17
N ASN A 678 -2.81 -21.72 1.49
CA ASN A 678 -3.68 -22.53 2.36
C ASN A 678 -4.98 -21.83 2.76
N LEU A 679 -5.38 -20.75 2.11
CA LEU A 679 -6.60 -20.01 2.45
C LEU A 679 -7.84 -20.92 2.50
N ARG A 680 -7.98 -21.87 1.58
CA ARG A 680 -9.09 -22.83 1.57
C ARG A 680 -9.16 -23.64 2.87
N GLU A 681 -8.03 -24.22 3.31
CA GLU A 681 -7.94 -24.96 4.55
C GLU A 681 -8.22 -24.08 5.76
N SER A 682 -7.66 -22.88 5.77
CA SER A 682 -7.89 -21.88 6.84
C SER A 682 -9.34 -21.47 6.95
N LEU A 683 -10.05 -21.28 5.83
CA LEU A 683 -11.49 -21.00 5.80
C LEU A 683 -12.31 -22.17 6.35
N GLN A 684 -12.01 -23.40 5.94
CA GLN A 684 -12.71 -24.59 6.44
C GLN A 684 -12.52 -24.77 7.94
N ARG A 685 -11.31 -24.57 8.44
CA ARG A 685 -11.00 -24.62 9.87
C ARG A 685 -11.74 -23.53 10.64
N ARG A 686 -11.74 -22.30 10.13
CA ARG A 686 -12.51 -21.17 10.67
C ARG A 686 -14.00 -21.51 10.77
N MET A 687 -14.58 -22.03 9.70
CA MET A 687 -16.00 -22.40 9.67
C MET A 687 -16.34 -23.44 10.73
N ALA A 688 -15.50 -24.48 10.88
CA ALA A 688 -15.71 -25.52 11.89
C ALA A 688 -15.70 -24.93 13.32
N LEU A 689 -14.78 -24.00 13.61
CA LEU A 689 -14.76 -23.29 14.90
C LEU A 689 -15.99 -22.43 15.10
N MET A 690 -16.39 -21.66 14.09
CA MET A 690 -17.58 -20.82 14.18
C MET A 690 -18.85 -21.63 14.38
N GLU A 691 -18.99 -22.78 13.72
CA GLU A 691 -20.12 -23.70 13.93
C GLU A 691 -20.13 -24.29 15.34
N ALA A 692 -18.96 -24.67 15.89
CA ALA A 692 -18.83 -25.26 17.23
C ALA A 692 -19.14 -24.25 18.35
N HIS A 693 -18.83 -22.98 18.13
CA HIS A 693 -18.89 -21.91 19.13
C HIS A 693 -20.01 -20.90 18.92
N ARG A 694 -20.92 -21.11 17.96
CA ARG A 694 -21.95 -20.14 17.58
C ARG A 694 -22.97 -19.79 18.67
N ASP A 695 -23.18 -20.70 19.60
CA ASP A 695 -24.19 -20.58 20.67
C ASP A 695 -23.54 -20.25 22.03
N ASP A 696 -22.23 -19.97 22.06
CA ASP A 696 -21.54 -19.54 23.27
C ASP A 696 -22.09 -18.21 23.79
N GLU A 697 -21.94 -17.95 25.07
CA GLU A 697 -22.32 -16.67 25.67
C GLU A 697 -21.36 -15.58 25.21
N PRO A 698 -21.85 -14.44 24.68
CA PRO A 698 -20.97 -13.36 24.26
C PRO A 698 -20.10 -12.83 25.41
N PHE A 699 -18.79 -12.83 25.19
CA PHE A 699 -17.83 -12.38 26.21
C PHE A 699 -16.58 -11.76 25.57
N ILE A 700 -16.05 -10.75 26.24
CA ILE A 700 -14.71 -10.21 26.07
C ILE A 700 -14.20 -9.70 27.40
N ASP A 701 -12.92 -9.93 27.73
CA ASP A 701 -12.29 -9.45 28.96
C ASP A 701 -12.28 -7.91 29.00
N PRO A 702 -13.09 -7.24 29.84
CA PRO A 702 -13.15 -5.79 29.91
C PRO A 702 -11.88 -5.15 30.46
N ASP A 703 -11.13 -5.85 31.32
CA ASP A 703 -9.91 -5.31 31.92
C ASP A 703 -8.78 -5.15 30.90
N TYR A 704 -8.79 -5.95 29.85
CA TYR A 704 -7.81 -5.85 28.77
C TYR A 704 -7.92 -4.53 28.01
N MET A 705 -9.12 -4.06 27.80
CA MET A 705 -9.41 -2.83 27.05
C MET A 705 -8.77 -1.59 27.67
N GLU A 706 -8.63 -1.56 29.00
CA GLU A 706 -8.02 -0.42 29.71
C GLU A 706 -6.49 -0.48 29.72
N ARG A 707 -5.92 -1.68 29.83
CA ARG A 707 -4.46 -1.87 29.91
C ARG A 707 -3.72 -1.53 28.62
N GLN A 708 -4.36 -1.65 27.48
CA GLN A 708 -3.73 -1.48 26.17
C GLN A 708 -3.90 -0.07 25.57
N ALA A 709 -4.79 0.74 26.11
CA ALA A 709 -5.04 2.10 25.59
C ALA A 709 -3.77 2.99 25.51
N GLY A 710 -2.74 2.69 26.29
CA GLY A 710 -1.44 3.36 26.26
C GLY A 710 -0.36 2.65 25.43
N SER A 711 -0.59 1.42 24.95
CA SER A 711 0.45 0.60 24.31
C SER A 711 0.31 0.46 22.79
N VAL A 712 -0.83 0.82 22.24
CA VAL A 712 -1.13 0.63 20.79
C VAL A 712 -0.66 1.79 19.93
N GLY A 713 0.13 2.72 20.43
CA GLY A 713 0.77 3.76 19.60
C GLY A 713 -0.18 4.67 18.82
N ILE A 714 -1.47 4.65 19.15
CA ILE A 714 -2.40 5.66 18.66
C ILE A 714 -2.18 6.86 19.57
N SER A 715 -1.28 7.72 19.15
CA SER A 715 -1.19 9.05 19.76
C SER A 715 -2.57 9.66 19.70
N PRO A 716 -3.12 10.19 20.82
CA PRO A 716 -4.26 11.05 20.71
C PRO A 716 -3.87 12.14 19.72
N ALA A 717 -4.74 12.35 18.75
CA ALA A 717 -4.49 13.22 17.61
C ALA A 717 -3.75 14.50 18.00
N SER A 718 -2.58 14.70 17.41
CA SER A 718 -1.95 16.00 17.27
C SER A 718 -2.68 16.78 16.17
#